data_0e389bf4589fc1721f12fc7dd3d66b4e
#
_entry.id   0e389bf4589fc1721f12fc7dd3d66b4e
#
_cell.length_a   1.000
_cell.length_b   1.000
_cell.length_c   1.000
_cell.angle_alpha   90.00
_cell.angle_beta   90.00
_cell.angle_gamma   90.00
#
_symmetry.space_group_name_H-M   'P 1'
#
loop_
_entity.id
_entity.type
_entity.pdbx_description
1 polymer ?
#
loop_
_entity_poly.entity_id
_entity_poly.type
_entity_poly.pdbx_seq_one_letter_code
_entity_poly.pdbx_strand_id
1 'polypeptide(L)'
;MKNLTTALLSLTAAAATAAPVEGWLHMRGPLQTGVSLEKQLPDKILTEDALWTADLPGRSTPTVANGRIFVVGHLGEGANLQEGVFCFDADTGEKLWERKFNDFLSDIIYTRYSASSPTIDPETGNLFYQGTQGLFASFTQDGEMLWQHSLMEALGRMTFPNGRTATPIIDRDLVITRGIMANWGAQGPPWDRFYGFDKKTGELVWAAKPGSRPKDSCFSSPELGWLDGKRVFYATTGDGSVVCANARTGEAIWQVPLFKAGINASVVVYDNDIAAAIYGTPYEPGQMVGLKIPHVQPTDANPVIVERKQVELWTVNISTSTSSPILVDDTIYVVAEKGELHSLNIRTGKENWKIKLGIEQRNASPLFADGKLYVPMLENPGGGGEATGAHGAFYVIKPGKNEANILSHAVLDGRCFGTPSVYNGKIYVQTTKKLYCFGKAGKSRGLAKAPKAKRWPKPGKATRLQIVPSEILLAPGQAISFRTRKIDANGFLVEEVDGSTLKWESYIPPTAKVKARMNASFNERGQIVANEKMISSAGAFKATLGGLTGVIRGRVLPAPPLSEDFEGFDLTEDSLADAGVKFAYPPLPWIGARFKFEVREKDGSKVLRKTIANKRLQRATVFIGEQNMSNYTVQADVLTDGRRRKMSDVGIIIQRYYVVLKGNEQKIEINSNLDRIRVPERGSPPNYRWKANTWHTLKARIDVADDGSGMIRAKAWPRDDAEPEGWTLEFKHDNAHKSGSPGLFGFSPQMPVYIDNVKVTPNE
;
A
#
# COMPACT_ATOMS: atom_id res chain seq x y z
N MET A 1 21.67 63.17 -23.96
CA MET A 1 20.54 62.66 -23.21
C MET A 1 19.59 61.95 -24.21
N LYS A 2 19.67 60.69 -24.32
CA LYS A 2 18.72 59.85 -25.11
C LYS A 2 18.22 58.77 -24.19
N ASN A 3 16.93 58.83 -23.89
CA ASN A 3 16.23 57.84 -23.09
C ASN A 3 16.07 56.53 -23.87
N LEU A 4 16.65 55.42 -23.38
CA LEU A 4 16.33 54.09 -23.82
C LEU A 4 15.21 53.54 -22.91
N THR A 5 14.04 53.42 -23.46
CA THR A 5 12.92 52.74 -22.84
C THR A 5 13.04 51.24 -23.17
N THR A 6 13.40 50.43 -22.18
CA THR A 6 13.45 48.97 -22.34
C THR A 6 12.03 48.40 -22.15
N ALA A 7 11.45 47.92 -23.22
CA ALA A 7 10.18 47.21 -23.18
C ALA A 7 10.44 45.76 -22.72
N LEU A 8 9.96 45.40 -21.54
CA LEU A 8 9.86 44.01 -21.12
C LEU A 8 8.75 43.32 -21.89
N LEU A 9 9.10 42.47 -22.85
CA LEU A 9 8.18 41.50 -23.43
C LEU A 9 8.02 40.35 -22.43
N SER A 10 6.88 40.27 -21.78
CA SER A 10 6.45 39.06 -21.05
C SER A 10 6.04 37.97 -22.05
N LEU A 11 6.93 37.02 -22.32
CA LEU A 11 6.56 35.78 -23.00
C LEU A 11 5.71 34.97 -22.03
N THR A 12 4.41 35.02 -22.16
CA THR A 12 3.49 33.97 -21.66
C THR A 12 3.67 32.77 -22.56
N ALA A 13 4.51 31.83 -22.15
CA ALA A 13 4.52 30.49 -22.75
C ALA A 13 3.17 29.84 -22.44
N ALA A 14 2.28 29.83 -23.43
CA ALA A 14 1.11 28.95 -23.41
C ALA A 14 1.66 27.53 -23.35
N ALA A 15 1.58 26.89 -22.20
CA ALA A 15 1.84 25.45 -22.07
C ALA A 15 0.85 24.75 -23.00
N ALA A 16 1.36 24.26 -24.12
CA ALA A 16 0.60 23.34 -24.96
C ALA A 16 0.22 22.15 -24.09
N THR A 17 -1.06 21.97 -23.78
CA THR A 17 -1.53 20.78 -23.08
C THR A 17 -1.23 19.60 -24.01
N ALA A 18 -0.28 18.77 -23.60
CA ALA A 18 0.00 17.53 -24.30
C ALA A 18 -1.30 16.72 -24.45
N ALA A 19 -1.46 16.03 -25.59
CA ALA A 19 -2.60 15.17 -25.79
C ALA A 19 -2.66 14.11 -24.67
N PRO A 20 -3.84 13.78 -24.14
CA PRO A 20 -3.97 12.75 -23.12
C PRO A 20 -3.34 11.44 -23.59
N VAL A 21 -2.64 10.76 -22.70
CA VAL A 21 -2.05 9.45 -22.96
C VAL A 21 -3.16 8.42 -23.07
N GLU A 22 -3.19 7.68 -24.17
CA GLU A 22 -4.19 6.63 -24.43
C GLU A 22 -3.53 5.25 -24.30
N GLY A 23 -4.27 4.28 -23.74
CA GLY A 23 -3.78 2.92 -23.56
C GLY A 23 -4.52 2.14 -22.49
N TRP A 24 -3.92 1.03 -22.06
CA TRP A 24 -4.37 0.26 -20.88
C TRP A 24 -3.69 0.82 -19.63
N LEU A 25 -4.22 1.90 -19.09
CA LEU A 25 -3.54 2.75 -18.11
C LEU A 25 -3.61 2.25 -16.65
N HIS A 26 -4.45 1.26 -16.36
CA HIS A 26 -4.71 0.74 -15.01
C HIS A 26 -4.99 -0.76 -15.04
N MET A 27 -4.83 -1.49 -13.92
CA MET A 27 -5.10 -2.93 -13.87
C MET A 27 -6.50 -3.33 -14.37
N ARG A 28 -7.49 -2.44 -14.24
CA ARG A 28 -8.85 -2.62 -14.74
C ARG A 28 -9.12 -1.83 -16.03
N GLY A 29 -8.07 -1.49 -16.79
CA GLY A 29 -8.13 -0.85 -18.08
C GLY A 29 -8.46 0.65 -18.07
N PRO A 30 -8.67 1.23 -19.26
CA PRO A 30 -8.84 2.67 -19.42
C PRO A 30 -10.10 3.22 -18.76
N LEU A 31 -11.13 2.38 -18.61
CA LEU A 31 -12.40 2.74 -17.99
C LEU A 31 -12.49 2.29 -16.51
N GLN A 32 -11.46 1.64 -15.98
CA GLN A 32 -11.41 1.00 -14.65
C GLN A 32 -12.49 -0.07 -14.41
N THR A 33 -13.10 -0.59 -15.46
CA THR A 33 -14.22 -1.55 -15.42
C THR A 33 -13.84 -2.95 -15.92
N GLY A 34 -12.62 -3.16 -16.42
CA GLY A 34 -12.20 -4.40 -17.09
C GLY A 34 -12.60 -4.45 -18.57
N VAL A 35 -13.00 -3.31 -19.13
CA VAL A 35 -13.49 -3.21 -20.51
C VAL A 35 -12.56 -2.37 -21.37
N SER A 36 -12.27 -2.84 -22.59
CA SER A 36 -11.61 -2.08 -23.65
C SER A 36 -12.58 -1.78 -24.79
N LEU A 37 -12.40 -0.63 -25.42
CA LEU A 37 -13.13 -0.22 -26.62
C LEU A 37 -12.44 -0.67 -27.92
N GLU A 38 -11.28 -1.30 -27.82
CA GLU A 38 -10.52 -1.78 -28.98
C GLU A 38 -11.27 -2.88 -29.74
N LYS A 39 -11.02 -2.92 -31.05
CA LYS A 39 -11.64 -3.83 -32.02
C LYS A 39 -10.56 -4.60 -32.78
N GLN A 40 -11.00 -5.64 -33.51
CA GLN A 40 -10.14 -6.47 -34.35
C GLN A 40 -9.08 -7.27 -33.59
N LEU A 41 -9.42 -7.68 -32.39
CA LEU A 41 -8.60 -8.55 -31.56
C LEU A 41 -8.73 -10.01 -32.02
N PRO A 42 -7.74 -10.88 -31.75
CA PRO A 42 -7.76 -12.27 -32.20
C PRO A 42 -8.94 -13.05 -31.58
N ASP A 43 -9.59 -13.86 -32.41
CA ASP A 43 -10.58 -14.85 -31.96
C ASP A 43 -9.93 -16.14 -31.49
N LYS A 44 -8.76 -16.45 -32.06
CA LYS A 44 -7.96 -17.63 -31.72
C LYS A 44 -6.61 -17.20 -31.18
N ILE A 45 -6.21 -17.78 -30.07
CA ILE A 45 -4.91 -17.61 -29.45
C ILE A 45 -4.40 -19.00 -29.10
N LEU A 46 -3.24 -19.38 -29.63
CA LEU A 46 -2.48 -20.55 -29.26
C LEU A 46 -1.13 -20.11 -28.68
N THR A 47 -0.51 -20.94 -27.91
CA THR A 47 0.77 -20.60 -27.24
C THR A 47 1.87 -20.29 -28.23
N GLU A 48 1.92 -21.04 -29.33
CA GLU A 48 2.82 -20.86 -30.47
C GLU A 48 2.57 -19.60 -31.30
N ASP A 49 1.39 -18.98 -31.16
CA ASP A 49 1.02 -17.75 -31.86
C ASP A 49 1.54 -16.48 -31.14
N ALA A 50 2.30 -16.61 -30.05
CA ALA A 50 2.88 -15.48 -29.36
C ALA A 50 3.84 -14.72 -30.31
N LEU A 51 3.59 -13.42 -30.50
CA LEU A 51 4.44 -12.54 -31.28
C LEU A 51 5.83 -12.43 -30.68
N TRP A 52 5.88 -12.40 -29.35
CA TRP A 52 7.09 -12.45 -28.54
C TRP A 52 6.78 -12.89 -27.11
N THR A 53 7.79 -13.31 -26.39
CA THR A 53 7.75 -13.59 -24.96
C THR A 53 8.97 -12.99 -24.26
N ALA A 54 8.82 -12.62 -22.98
CA ALA A 54 9.94 -12.23 -22.13
C ALA A 54 9.92 -13.04 -20.82
N ASP A 55 11.09 -13.46 -20.36
CA ASP A 55 11.24 -14.19 -19.10
C ASP A 55 11.15 -13.20 -17.93
N LEU A 56 9.95 -12.97 -17.45
CA LEU A 56 9.66 -12.10 -16.31
C LEU A 56 8.57 -12.70 -15.43
N PRO A 57 8.94 -13.38 -14.35
CA PRO A 57 8.01 -13.88 -13.35
C PRO A 57 7.21 -12.73 -12.70
N GLY A 58 5.90 -12.91 -12.57
CA GLY A 58 5.05 -11.93 -11.88
C GLY A 58 3.58 -12.33 -11.84
N ARG A 59 2.76 -11.46 -11.27
CA ARG A 59 1.32 -11.66 -11.09
C ARG A 59 0.53 -10.39 -11.38
N SER A 60 1.17 -9.41 -12.02
CA SER A 60 0.57 -8.11 -12.29
C SER A 60 -0.20 -8.10 -13.60
N THR A 61 -1.05 -7.11 -13.76
CA THR A 61 -1.60 -6.73 -15.06
C THR A 61 -0.61 -5.81 -15.77
N PRO A 62 -0.13 -6.13 -16.97
CA PRO A 62 0.69 -5.22 -17.75
C PRO A 62 -0.11 -3.96 -18.08
N THR A 63 0.43 -2.77 -17.80
CA THR A 63 -0.16 -1.51 -18.27
C THR A 63 0.61 -1.03 -19.49
N VAL A 64 -0.11 -0.43 -20.44
CA VAL A 64 0.46 -0.17 -21.77
C VAL A 64 0.05 1.19 -22.26
N ALA A 65 1.02 1.99 -22.68
CA ALA A 65 0.79 3.30 -23.31
C ALA A 65 2.00 3.72 -24.16
N ASN A 66 1.78 4.51 -25.18
CA ASN A 66 2.85 5.11 -26.02
C ASN A 66 3.83 4.06 -26.58
N GLY A 67 3.37 2.85 -26.93
CA GLY A 67 4.21 1.77 -27.44
C GLY A 67 5.07 1.09 -26.37
N ARG A 68 4.83 1.33 -25.10
CA ARG A 68 5.58 0.76 -23.99
C ARG A 68 4.70 -0.02 -23.02
N ILE A 69 5.19 -1.16 -22.56
CA ILE A 69 4.57 -1.98 -21.52
C ILE A 69 5.28 -1.72 -20.21
N PHE A 70 4.50 -1.51 -19.15
CA PHE A 70 5.01 -1.41 -17.79
C PHE A 70 4.38 -2.53 -16.96
N VAL A 71 5.22 -3.33 -16.34
CA VAL A 71 4.77 -4.54 -15.62
C VAL A 71 5.57 -4.73 -14.35
N VAL A 72 4.93 -5.20 -13.29
CA VAL A 72 5.62 -5.58 -12.05
C VAL A 72 6.05 -7.04 -12.16
N GLY A 73 7.28 -7.30 -11.81
CA GLY A 73 7.85 -8.62 -11.77
C GLY A 73 8.93 -8.74 -10.71
N HIS A 74 9.59 -9.88 -10.65
CA HIS A 74 10.70 -10.10 -9.74
C HIS A 74 11.81 -10.93 -10.42
N LEU A 75 13.04 -10.63 -10.03
CA LEU A 75 14.23 -11.32 -10.51
C LEU A 75 15.16 -11.63 -9.33
N GLY A 76 16.05 -12.59 -9.53
CA GLY A 76 16.99 -13.04 -8.53
C GLY A 76 16.42 -14.12 -7.61
N GLU A 77 17.28 -14.67 -6.77
CA GLU A 77 16.97 -15.76 -5.85
C GLU A 77 17.57 -15.49 -4.47
N GLY A 78 17.02 -16.12 -3.45
CA GLY A 78 17.52 -15.99 -2.08
C GLY A 78 17.58 -14.55 -1.61
N ALA A 79 18.76 -14.14 -1.10
CA ALA A 79 19.01 -12.78 -0.63
C ALA A 79 18.97 -11.73 -1.75
N ASN A 80 19.20 -12.14 -3.00
CA ASN A 80 19.23 -11.26 -4.16
C ASN A 80 17.87 -11.13 -4.87
N LEU A 81 16.79 -11.64 -4.28
CA LEU A 81 15.44 -11.46 -4.82
C LEU A 81 15.03 -10.00 -4.75
N GLN A 82 14.71 -9.43 -5.91
CA GLN A 82 14.24 -8.05 -6.04
C GLN A 82 12.92 -8.01 -6.82
N GLU A 83 11.96 -7.26 -6.32
CA GLU A 83 10.76 -6.89 -7.06
C GLU A 83 10.99 -5.56 -7.76
N GLY A 84 10.34 -5.33 -8.90
CA GLY A 84 10.49 -4.07 -9.59
C GLY A 84 9.47 -3.80 -10.66
N VAL A 85 9.62 -2.63 -11.28
CA VAL A 85 8.91 -2.23 -12.49
C VAL A 85 9.85 -2.44 -13.67
N PHE A 86 9.33 -3.10 -14.70
CA PHE A 86 10.01 -3.42 -15.93
C PHE A 86 9.29 -2.77 -17.09
N CYS A 87 10.03 -2.18 -18.00
CA CYS A 87 9.52 -1.57 -19.21
C CYS A 87 10.01 -2.33 -20.45
N PHE A 88 9.06 -2.66 -21.33
CA PHE A 88 9.34 -3.31 -22.61
C PHE A 88 8.73 -2.51 -23.76
N ASP A 89 9.32 -2.62 -24.94
CA ASP A 89 8.71 -2.20 -26.16
C ASP A 89 7.48 -3.10 -26.46
N ALA A 90 6.36 -2.48 -26.74
CA ALA A 90 5.08 -3.20 -26.90
C ALA A 90 5.01 -4.06 -28.18
N ASP A 91 5.80 -3.73 -29.21
CA ASP A 91 5.79 -4.43 -30.48
C ASP A 91 6.82 -5.55 -30.53
N THR A 92 8.00 -5.34 -29.95
CA THR A 92 9.14 -6.26 -30.06
C THR A 92 9.38 -7.11 -28.83
N GLY A 93 8.92 -6.67 -27.65
CA GLY A 93 9.23 -7.30 -26.36
C GLY A 93 10.65 -7.02 -25.87
N GLU A 94 11.37 -6.10 -26.51
CA GLU A 94 12.69 -5.66 -26.05
C GLU A 94 12.56 -4.94 -24.69
N LYS A 95 13.40 -5.33 -23.71
CA LYS A 95 13.45 -4.66 -22.42
C LYS A 95 14.13 -3.31 -22.55
N LEU A 96 13.40 -2.22 -22.34
CA LEU A 96 13.90 -0.86 -22.43
C LEU A 96 14.60 -0.41 -21.15
N TRP A 97 14.00 -0.71 -20.00
CA TRP A 97 14.59 -0.42 -18.69
C TRP A 97 13.94 -1.26 -17.58
N GLU A 98 14.62 -1.28 -16.42
CA GLU A 98 14.11 -1.88 -15.19
C GLU A 98 14.47 -1.03 -13.98
N ARG A 99 13.59 -1.03 -12.96
CA ARG A 99 13.83 -0.46 -11.62
C ARG A 99 13.50 -1.50 -10.58
N LYS A 100 14.54 -2.04 -9.95
CA LYS A 100 14.45 -3.13 -8.97
C LYS A 100 14.68 -2.62 -7.56
N PHE A 101 13.97 -3.21 -6.62
CA PHE A 101 14.00 -2.87 -5.20
C PHE A 101 14.11 -4.13 -4.38
N ASN A 102 14.93 -4.05 -3.33
CA ASN A 102 15.08 -5.16 -2.40
C ASN A 102 13.77 -5.45 -1.69
N ASP A 103 13.56 -6.72 -1.45
CA ASP A 103 12.44 -7.18 -0.65
C ASP A 103 12.62 -6.77 0.82
N PHE A 104 11.52 -6.35 1.44
CA PHE A 104 11.48 -5.96 2.85
C PHE A 104 10.15 -6.37 3.46
N LEU A 105 10.18 -7.41 4.30
CA LEU A 105 9.00 -7.96 4.98
C LEU A 105 7.81 -8.28 4.07
N SER A 106 8.04 -8.60 2.83
CA SER A 106 6.94 -9.00 1.94
C SER A 106 6.49 -10.43 2.23
N ASP A 107 5.24 -10.70 1.87
CA ASP A 107 4.62 -12.01 1.96
C ASP A 107 4.82 -12.75 0.62
N ILE A 108 6.00 -13.32 0.43
CA ILE A 108 6.34 -14.06 -0.80
C ILE A 108 5.94 -15.54 -0.78
N ILE A 109 5.56 -16.07 0.38
CA ILE A 109 5.12 -17.47 0.53
C ILE A 109 3.83 -17.72 -0.24
N TYR A 110 2.98 -16.70 -0.32
CA TYR A 110 1.68 -16.79 -0.94
C TYR A 110 1.69 -16.25 -2.37
N THR A 111 0.66 -16.54 -3.13
CA THR A 111 0.45 -16.11 -4.52
C THR A 111 0.19 -14.59 -4.66
N ARG A 112 0.88 -13.75 -3.90
CA ARG A 112 0.63 -12.31 -3.79
C ARG A 112 1.83 -11.42 -4.10
N TYR A 113 3.01 -12.01 -4.20
CA TYR A 113 4.24 -11.29 -4.52
C TYR A 113 4.19 -10.77 -5.96
N SER A 114 4.60 -9.53 -6.19
CA SER A 114 4.52 -8.85 -7.50
C SER A 114 3.08 -8.84 -8.09
N ALA A 115 2.08 -8.65 -7.24
CA ALA A 115 0.67 -8.72 -7.64
C ALA A 115 0.01 -7.35 -7.92
N SER A 116 0.61 -6.23 -7.49
CA SER A 116 0.15 -4.90 -7.89
C SER A 116 0.52 -4.62 -9.34
N SER A 117 -0.13 -3.63 -9.94
CA SER A 117 0.18 -3.20 -11.30
C SER A 117 0.59 -1.73 -11.31
N PRO A 118 1.48 -1.30 -12.20
CA PRO A 118 1.71 0.13 -12.40
C PRO A 118 0.41 0.80 -12.85
N THR A 119 0.23 2.06 -12.48
CA THR A 119 -0.85 2.90 -13.00
C THR A 119 -0.24 4.06 -13.74
N ILE A 120 -0.74 4.35 -14.94
CA ILE A 120 -0.22 5.39 -15.82
C ILE A 120 -1.12 6.62 -15.71
N ASP A 121 -0.51 7.79 -15.49
CA ASP A 121 -1.22 9.06 -15.50
C ASP A 121 -1.65 9.43 -16.93
N PRO A 122 -2.96 9.60 -17.21
CA PRO A 122 -3.42 9.98 -18.53
C PRO A 122 -2.98 11.38 -18.97
N GLU A 123 -2.57 12.25 -18.06
CA GLU A 123 -2.13 13.61 -18.38
C GLU A 123 -0.64 13.70 -18.71
N THR A 124 0.21 12.99 -17.96
CA THR A 124 1.67 13.10 -18.05
C THR A 124 2.36 11.85 -18.58
N GLY A 125 1.68 10.71 -18.52
CA GLY A 125 2.28 9.40 -18.78
C GLY A 125 3.14 8.87 -17.63
N ASN A 126 3.27 9.59 -16.53
CA ASN A 126 4.03 9.14 -15.38
C ASN A 126 3.40 7.88 -14.76
N LEU A 127 4.25 7.06 -14.16
CA LEU A 127 3.88 5.79 -13.56
C LEU A 127 3.76 5.94 -12.04
N PHE A 128 2.79 5.23 -11.46
CA PHE A 128 2.67 5.06 -10.01
C PHE A 128 2.71 3.57 -9.68
N TYR A 129 3.58 3.22 -8.77
CA TYR A 129 3.85 1.85 -8.37
C TYR A 129 3.78 1.69 -6.86
N GLN A 130 3.10 0.65 -6.39
CA GLN A 130 3.14 0.21 -5.01
C GLN A 130 3.68 -1.21 -4.95
N GLY A 131 4.86 -1.38 -4.39
CA GLY A 131 5.51 -2.69 -4.24
C GLY A 131 5.00 -3.50 -3.05
N THR A 132 5.21 -4.81 -3.11
CA THR A 132 4.86 -5.73 -2.02
C THR A 132 5.64 -5.39 -0.74
N GLN A 133 6.87 -4.93 -0.88
CA GLN A 133 7.73 -4.43 0.20
C GLN A 133 7.30 -3.08 0.79
N GLY A 134 6.22 -2.46 0.27
CA GLY A 134 5.69 -1.20 0.79
C GLY A 134 6.28 0.06 0.17
N LEU A 135 7.11 -0.05 -0.87
CA LEU A 135 7.52 1.12 -1.64
C LEU A 135 6.32 1.66 -2.43
N PHE A 136 6.06 2.95 -2.31
CA PHE A 136 5.13 3.69 -3.15
C PHE A 136 5.89 4.79 -3.87
N ALA A 137 5.94 4.73 -5.20
CA ALA A 137 6.80 5.58 -5.99
C ALA A 137 6.15 6.04 -7.30
N SER A 138 6.64 7.18 -7.81
CA SER A 138 6.31 7.71 -9.13
C SER A 138 7.56 7.74 -10.01
N PHE A 139 7.37 7.40 -11.29
CA PHE A 139 8.42 7.40 -12.31
C PHE A 139 7.96 8.11 -13.57
N THR A 140 8.90 8.65 -14.33
CA THR A 140 8.65 8.99 -15.74
C THR A 140 8.50 7.73 -16.58
N GLN A 141 8.03 7.85 -17.82
CA GLN A 141 7.98 6.71 -18.76
C GLN A 141 9.37 6.14 -19.10
N ASP A 142 10.43 6.93 -18.89
CA ASP A 142 11.83 6.52 -19.09
C ASP A 142 12.46 5.92 -17.82
N GLY A 143 11.65 5.74 -16.76
CA GLY A 143 12.06 5.11 -15.53
C GLY A 143 12.85 6.01 -14.58
N GLU A 144 12.86 7.32 -14.78
CA GLU A 144 13.40 8.27 -13.82
C GLU A 144 12.45 8.38 -12.62
N MET A 145 12.99 8.25 -11.41
CA MET A 145 12.20 8.35 -10.18
C MET A 145 11.90 9.81 -9.86
N LEU A 146 10.61 10.15 -9.72
CA LEU A 146 10.15 11.49 -9.37
C LEU A 146 10.04 11.66 -7.85
N TRP A 147 9.45 10.67 -7.16
CA TRP A 147 9.35 10.63 -5.71
C TRP A 147 9.06 9.21 -5.23
N GLN A 148 9.33 8.96 -3.94
CA GLN A 148 9.06 7.68 -3.30
C GLN A 148 8.76 7.80 -1.80
N HIS A 149 7.99 6.85 -1.28
CA HIS A 149 7.71 6.65 0.13
C HIS A 149 7.82 5.18 0.50
N SER A 150 8.43 4.87 1.64
CA SER A 150 8.26 3.58 2.30
C SER A 150 7.01 3.64 3.16
N LEU A 151 5.92 3.03 2.71
CA LEU A 151 4.67 3.02 3.46
C LEU A 151 4.81 2.28 4.81
N MET A 152 5.78 1.37 4.93
CA MET A 152 6.08 0.71 6.21
C MET A 152 6.68 1.70 7.21
N GLU A 153 7.70 2.43 6.80
CA GLU A 153 8.48 3.31 7.66
C GLU A 153 7.79 4.67 7.89
N ALA A 154 7.08 5.18 6.88
CA ALA A 154 6.37 6.46 6.98
C ALA A 154 4.98 6.36 7.59
N LEU A 155 4.24 5.29 7.32
CA LEU A 155 2.83 5.16 7.69
C LEU A 155 2.52 3.87 8.49
N GLY A 156 3.53 3.04 8.77
CA GLY A 156 3.36 1.81 9.54
C GLY A 156 2.53 0.76 8.81
N ARG A 157 2.72 0.60 7.49
CA ARG A 157 2.05 -0.46 6.73
C ARG A 157 2.36 -1.82 7.34
N MET A 158 1.35 -2.64 7.47
CA MET A 158 1.46 -4.01 7.96
C MET A 158 1.43 -5.00 6.81
N THR A 159 2.38 -5.94 6.79
CA THR A 159 2.45 -7.02 5.82
C THR A 159 1.94 -8.35 6.37
N PHE A 160 1.75 -8.43 7.67
CA PHE A 160 1.24 -9.63 8.34
C PHE A 160 -0.19 -9.35 8.90
N PRO A 161 -1.14 -10.26 8.81
CA PRO A 161 -1.00 -11.66 8.38
C PRO A 161 -0.86 -11.88 6.86
N ASN A 162 -1.28 -10.98 6.02
CA ASN A 162 -1.27 -11.16 4.57
C ASN A 162 -0.94 -9.81 3.91
N GLY A 163 0.27 -9.69 3.39
CA GLY A 163 0.81 -8.45 2.81
C GLY A 163 0.25 -8.10 1.44
N ARG A 164 -1.07 -8.18 1.25
CA ARG A 164 -1.71 -7.85 -0.03
C ARG A 164 -1.44 -6.41 -0.43
N THR A 165 -1.14 -6.19 -1.71
CA THR A 165 -0.75 -4.90 -2.26
C THR A 165 -1.78 -4.46 -3.30
N ALA A 166 -2.41 -3.32 -3.05
CA ALA A 166 -3.38 -2.73 -3.96
C ALA A 166 -2.68 -1.96 -5.09
N THR A 167 -3.33 -1.93 -6.25
CA THR A 167 -2.93 -1.05 -7.36
C THR A 167 -3.44 0.36 -7.09
N PRO A 168 -2.59 1.40 -7.21
CA PRO A 168 -3.02 2.79 -7.06
C PRO A 168 -4.03 3.20 -8.14
N ILE A 169 -4.91 4.15 -7.81
CA ILE A 169 -5.82 4.78 -8.78
C ILE A 169 -5.53 6.28 -8.88
N ILE A 170 -5.88 6.89 -10.01
CA ILE A 170 -5.64 8.32 -10.25
C ILE A 170 -6.98 9.03 -10.39
N ASP A 171 -7.12 10.17 -9.68
CA ASP A 171 -8.22 11.10 -9.81
C ASP A 171 -7.69 12.53 -9.98
N ARG A 172 -7.50 12.98 -11.21
CA ARG A 172 -6.88 14.27 -11.58
C ARG A 172 -5.49 14.47 -10.97
N ASP A 173 -5.37 15.42 -10.04
CA ASP A 173 -4.14 15.78 -9.33
C ASP A 173 -3.78 14.82 -8.19
N LEU A 174 -4.63 13.84 -7.90
CA LEU A 174 -4.42 12.87 -6.84
C LEU A 174 -4.08 11.48 -7.37
N VAL A 175 -3.18 10.81 -6.70
CA VAL A 175 -3.01 9.35 -6.74
C VAL A 175 -3.43 8.77 -5.38
N ILE A 176 -4.32 7.78 -5.43
CA ILE A 176 -4.93 7.18 -4.23
C ILE A 176 -4.41 5.76 -4.07
N THR A 177 -3.89 5.45 -2.90
CA THR A 177 -3.45 4.10 -2.53
C THR A 177 -4.04 3.66 -1.19
N ARG A 178 -3.87 2.40 -0.82
CA ARG A 178 -4.42 1.82 0.41
C ARG A 178 -3.54 0.75 1.03
N GLY A 179 -3.82 0.46 2.29
CA GLY A 179 -3.26 -0.66 3.03
C GLY A 179 -3.68 -0.64 4.50
N ILE A 180 -3.37 -1.71 5.23
CA ILE A 180 -3.51 -1.68 6.68
C ILE A 180 -2.31 -0.93 7.25
N MET A 181 -2.58 0.26 7.82
CA MET A 181 -1.56 1.17 8.34
C MET A 181 -1.74 1.36 9.85
N ALA A 182 -0.66 1.19 10.60
CA ALA A 182 -0.64 1.44 12.04
C ALA A 182 -0.33 2.89 12.38
N ASN A 183 0.30 3.64 11.50
CA ASN A 183 0.66 5.06 11.60
C ASN A 183 1.19 5.49 12.99
N TRP A 184 1.10 6.75 13.36
CA TRP A 184 1.54 7.34 14.62
C TRP A 184 0.42 8.13 15.32
N GLY A 185 0.63 8.42 16.61
CA GLY A 185 -0.26 9.25 17.41
C GLY A 185 -1.71 8.74 17.40
N ALA A 186 -2.67 9.64 17.27
CA ALA A 186 -4.11 9.31 17.33
C ALA A 186 -4.64 8.49 16.13
N GLN A 187 -3.87 8.34 15.04
CA GLN A 187 -4.29 7.53 13.91
C GLN A 187 -4.05 6.02 14.08
N GLY A 188 -3.30 5.55 15.10
CA GLY A 188 -3.38 4.16 15.52
C GLY A 188 -4.77 3.84 16.13
N PRO A 189 -5.23 2.61 16.21
CA PRO A 189 -4.66 1.31 15.86
C PRO A 189 -4.55 1.06 14.36
N PRO A 190 -3.97 -0.10 13.95
CA PRO A 190 -3.97 -0.50 12.54
C PRO A 190 -5.36 -0.49 11.94
N TRP A 191 -5.51 0.13 10.78
CA TRP A 191 -6.77 0.28 10.07
C TRP A 191 -6.57 0.12 8.58
N ASP A 192 -7.59 -0.35 7.86
CA ASP A 192 -7.60 -0.31 6.41
C ASP A 192 -7.82 1.14 5.98
N ARG A 193 -6.73 1.80 5.58
CA ARG A 193 -6.71 3.23 5.28
C ARG A 193 -6.48 3.46 3.80
N PHE A 194 -7.09 4.53 3.31
CA PHE A 194 -6.84 5.10 2.00
C PHE A 194 -6.09 6.43 2.19
N TYR A 195 -5.18 6.69 1.28
CA TYR A 195 -4.37 7.91 1.26
C TYR A 195 -4.41 8.52 -0.13
N GLY A 196 -4.73 9.81 -0.20
CA GLY A 196 -4.62 10.62 -1.40
C GLY A 196 -3.35 11.45 -1.35
N PHE A 197 -2.46 11.21 -2.30
CA PHE A 197 -1.23 11.97 -2.47
C PHE A 197 -1.37 12.89 -3.69
N ASP A 198 -0.74 14.05 -3.64
CA ASP A 198 -0.53 14.87 -4.84
C ASP A 198 0.36 14.08 -5.81
N LYS A 199 -0.14 13.83 -7.03
CA LYS A 199 0.54 12.97 -8.00
C LYS A 199 1.89 13.52 -8.49
N LYS A 200 2.11 14.83 -8.41
CA LYS A 200 3.34 15.49 -8.86
C LYS A 200 4.42 15.51 -7.79
N THR A 201 4.02 15.82 -6.55
CA THR A 201 4.98 16.04 -5.46
C THR A 201 5.13 14.84 -4.53
N GLY A 202 4.17 13.91 -4.53
CA GLY A 202 4.11 12.81 -3.55
C GLY A 202 3.67 13.27 -2.15
N GLU A 203 3.26 14.52 -1.97
CA GLU A 203 2.80 15.04 -0.68
C GLU A 203 1.43 14.49 -0.30
N LEU A 204 1.25 14.14 0.97
CA LEU A 204 -0.02 13.65 1.46
C LEU A 204 -1.06 14.78 1.52
N VAL A 205 -2.18 14.59 0.81
CA VAL A 205 -3.31 15.51 0.80
C VAL A 205 -4.37 15.14 1.84
N TRP A 206 -4.69 13.85 1.94
CA TRP A 206 -5.65 13.33 2.92
C TRP A 206 -5.40 11.86 3.26
N ALA A 207 -5.88 11.45 4.44
CA ALA A 207 -5.94 10.07 4.90
C ALA A 207 -7.37 9.73 5.35
N ALA A 208 -7.89 8.57 4.98
CA ALA A 208 -9.24 8.11 5.26
C ALA A 208 -9.28 6.71 5.88
N LYS A 209 -10.31 6.44 6.69
CA LYS A 209 -10.63 5.12 7.25
C LYS A 209 -12.13 4.83 7.07
N PRO A 210 -12.61 4.57 5.84
CA PRO A 210 -14.04 4.48 5.56
C PRO A 210 -14.71 3.20 6.08
N GLY A 211 -13.96 2.18 6.45
CA GLY A 211 -14.46 0.93 7.01
C GLY A 211 -14.29 0.83 8.53
N SER A 212 -14.61 -0.33 9.06
CA SER A 212 -14.42 -0.71 10.45
C SER A 212 -13.04 -1.35 10.69
N ARG A 213 -12.82 -1.94 11.87
CA ARG A 213 -11.55 -2.60 12.20
C ARG A 213 -11.30 -3.79 11.26
N PRO A 214 -10.17 -3.83 10.53
CA PRO A 214 -9.92 -4.86 9.55
C PRO A 214 -9.73 -6.23 10.19
N LYS A 215 -10.24 -7.25 9.53
CA LYS A 215 -10.06 -8.67 9.85
C LYS A 215 -8.94 -9.30 9.04
N ASP A 216 -8.66 -8.75 7.85
CA ASP A 216 -7.58 -9.15 6.95
C ASP A 216 -7.11 -7.96 6.10
N SER A 217 -5.96 -8.09 5.41
CA SER A 217 -5.56 -7.12 4.40
C SER A 217 -6.44 -7.23 3.15
N CYS A 218 -6.60 -6.13 2.41
CA CYS A 218 -7.38 -6.08 1.18
C CYS A 218 -6.57 -5.37 0.08
N PHE A 219 -6.71 -5.86 -1.15
CA PHE A 219 -6.05 -5.27 -2.33
C PHE A 219 -7.02 -4.93 -3.46
N SER A 220 -8.35 -4.94 -3.19
CA SER A 220 -9.32 -4.50 -4.18
C SER A 220 -8.98 -3.10 -4.69
N SER A 221 -9.10 -2.90 -6.01
CA SER A 221 -8.98 -1.58 -6.60
C SER A 221 -10.28 -0.81 -6.38
N PRO A 222 -10.23 0.42 -5.86
CA PRO A 222 -11.41 1.27 -5.78
C PRO A 222 -11.96 1.60 -7.16
N GLU A 223 -13.27 1.79 -7.28
CA GLU A 223 -13.93 2.28 -8.46
C GLU A 223 -14.38 3.73 -8.26
N LEU A 224 -13.99 4.62 -9.17
CA LEU A 224 -14.31 6.03 -9.11
C LEU A 224 -15.72 6.31 -9.67
N GLY A 225 -16.51 7.08 -8.91
CA GLY A 225 -17.87 7.42 -9.31
C GLY A 225 -18.27 8.83 -8.89
N TRP A 226 -19.59 9.06 -8.94
CA TRP A 226 -20.23 10.30 -8.52
C TRP A 226 -21.40 9.98 -7.59
N LEU A 227 -21.50 10.71 -6.49
CA LEU A 227 -22.61 10.60 -5.55
C LEU A 227 -22.99 12.01 -5.05
N ASP A 228 -24.23 12.44 -5.28
CA ASP A 228 -24.76 13.73 -4.81
C ASP A 228 -23.85 14.93 -5.12
N GLY A 229 -23.29 14.96 -6.33
CA GLY A 229 -22.37 16.01 -6.78
C GLY A 229 -20.94 15.87 -6.30
N LYS A 230 -20.62 14.90 -5.42
CA LYS A 230 -19.27 14.60 -4.95
C LYS A 230 -18.58 13.61 -5.88
N ARG A 231 -17.28 13.81 -6.10
CA ARG A 231 -16.43 12.79 -6.68
C ARG A 231 -16.09 11.77 -5.60
N VAL A 232 -16.45 10.52 -5.80
CA VAL A 232 -16.29 9.45 -4.79
C VAL A 232 -15.52 8.27 -5.32
N PHE A 233 -15.06 7.43 -4.42
CA PHE A 233 -14.67 6.07 -4.73
C PHE A 233 -15.48 5.07 -3.91
N TYR A 234 -15.77 3.93 -4.54
CA TYR A 234 -16.37 2.75 -3.93
C TYR A 234 -15.32 1.68 -3.78
N ALA A 235 -15.26 1.00 -2.65
CA ALA A 235 -14.27 -0.06 -2.42
C ALA A 235 -14.82 -1.13 -1.49
N THR A 236 -14.32 -2.36 -1.64
CA THR A 236 -14.43 -3.38 -0.60
C THR A 236 -13.27 -3.22 0.40
N THR A 237 -13.44 -3.69 1.61
CA THR A 237 -12.48 -3.48 2.69
C THR A 237 -12.11 -4.74 3.45
N GLY A 238 -11.00 -4.66 4.19
CA GLY A 238 -10.48 -5.74 5.01
C GLY A 238 -11.35 -6.13 6.21
N ASP A 239 -12.37 -5.35 6.54
CA ASP A 239 -13.39 -5.67 7.55
C ASP A 239 -14.62 -6.40 6.98
N GLY A 240 -14.67 -6.55 5.64
CA GLY A 240 -15.76 -7.25 4.95
C GLY A 240 -16.92 -6.35 4.55
N SER A 241 -16.67 -5.08 4.30
CA SER A 241 -17.68 -4.09 3.91
C SER A 241 -17.50 -3.60 2.47
N VAL A 242 -18.56 -3.02 1.92
CA VAL A 242 -18.48 -2.05 0.83
C VAL A 242 -18.55 -0.66 1.44
N VAL A 243 -17.67 0.24 0.99
CA VAL A 243 -17.58 1.61 1.48
C VAL A 243 -17.64 2.63 0.35
N CYS A 244 -18.07 3.84 0.70
CA CYS A 244 -18.00 5.02 -0.16
C CYS A 244 -17.28 6.14 0.58
N ALA A 245 -16.36 6.80 -0.09
CA ALA A 245 -15.70 7.99 0.44
C ALA A 245 -15.45 9.03 -0.66
N ASN A 246 -15.37 10.30 -0.26
CA ASN A 246 -15.05 11.40 -1.16
C ASN A 246 -13.60 11.28 -1.63
N ALA A 247 -13.39 11.16 -2.93
CA ALA A 247 -12.06 10.98 -3.53
C ALA A 247 -11.16 12.23 -3.41
N ARG A 248 -11.76 13.42 -3.19
CA ARG A 248 -11.03 14.69 -3.12
C ARG A 248 -10.58 15.04 -1.69
N THR A 249 -11.25 14.49 -0.67
CA THR A 249 -11.05 14.88 0.73
C THR A 249 -10.79 13.70 1.67
N GLY A 250 -11.03 12.47 1.21
CA GLY A 250 -10.97 11.28 2.05
C GLY A 250 -12.16 11.15 3.04
N GLU A 251 -13.13 12.06 3.00
CA GLU A 251 -14.31 12.01 3.89
C GLU A 251 -15.08 10.70 3.66
N ALA A 252 -15.18 9.87 4.69
CA ALA A 252 -15.96 8.65 4.67
C ALA A 252 -17.45 8.97 4.66
N ILE A 253 -18.21 8.44 3.69
CA ILE A 253 -19.63 8.76 3.53
C ILE A 253 -20.50 7.67 4.14
N TRP A 254 -20.36 6.44 3.68
CA TRP A 254 -21.10 5.30 4.21
C TRP A 254 -20.32 3.99 4.14
N GLN A 255 -20.78 3.02 4.92
CA GLN A 255 -20.28 1.66 5.01
C GLN A 255 -21.45 0.68 5.05
N VAL A 256 -21.42 -0.37 4.23
CA VAL A 256 -22.35 -1.50 4.24
C VAL A 256 -21.58 -2.77 4.62
N PRO A 257 -21.72 -3.28 5.85
CA PRO A 257 -21.11 -4.56 6.23
C PRO A 257 -21.77 -5.74 5.50
N LEU A 258 -20.96 -6.60 4.89
CA LEU A 258 -21.44 -7.74 4.10
C LEU A 258 -20.94 -9.10 4.62
N PHE A 259 -19.67 -9.14 5.06
CA PHE A 259 -18.98 -10.41 5.30
C PHE A 259 -18.15 -10.39 6.58
N LYS A 260 -17.98 -11.56 7.18
CA LYS A 260 -17.21 -11.71 8.43
C LYS A 260 -15.68 -11.77 8.24
N ALA A 261 -15.19 -11.79 7.01
CA ALA A 261 -13.77 -11.72 6.64
C ALA A 261 -13.53 -10.54 5.67
N GLY A 262 -12.28 -10.29 5.29
CA GLY A 262 -11.96 -9.25 4.30
C GLY A 262 -12.45 -9.63 2.90
N ILE A 263 -12.85 -8.62 2.12
CA ILE A 263 -13.27 -8.76 0.72
C ILE A 263 -12.18 -8.20 -0.18
N ASN A 264 -11.65 -9.01 -1.10
CA ASN A 264 -10.54 -8.63 -1.97
C ASN A 264 -10.94 -8.37 -3.43
N ALA A 265 -12.10 -8.84 -3.87
CA ALA A 265 -12.66 -8.50 -5.18
C ALA A 265 -13.12 -7.05 -5.21
N SER A 266 -12.86 -6.34 -6.30
CA SER A 266 -13.34 -4.97 -6.50
C SER A 266 -14.85 -4.95 -6.73
N VAL A 267 -15.50 -3.85 -6.36
CA VAL A 267 -16.90 -3.60 -6.71
C VAL A 267 -17.02 -3.28 -8.22
N VAL A 268 -18.21 -3.42 -8.76
CA VAL A 268 -18.61 -2.80 -10.02
C VAL A 268 -19.82 -1.91 -9.75
N VAL A 269 -19.86 -0.75 -10.41
CA VAL A 269 -20.88 0.27 -10.18
C VAL A 269 -21.64 0.54 -11.51
N TYR A 270 -22.95 0.44 -11.45
CA TYR A 270 -23.85 0.69 -12.56
C TYR A 270 -24.61 2.01 -12.35
N ASP A 271 -24.46 2.93 -13.28
CA ASP A 271 -25.14 4.25 -13.31
C ASP A 271 -25.08 5.08 -12.02
N ASN A 272 -24.08 4.89 -11.17
CA ASN A 272 -24.01 5.43 -9.81
C ASN A 272 -25.24 5.11 -8.95
N ASP A 273 -25.93 4.03 -9.25
CA ASP A 273 -27.18 3.63 -8.62
C ASP A 273 -27.08 2.24 -7.95
N ILE A 274 -26.40 1.29 -8.59
CA ILE A 274 -26.22 -0.06 -8.08
C ILE A 274 -24.74 -0.37 -7.95
N ALA A 275 -24.33 -0.84 -6.78
CA ALA A 275 -23.02 -1.41 -6.55
C ALA A 275 -23.15 -2.93 -6.40
N ALA A 276 -22.41 -3.71 -7.18
CA ALA A 276 -22.34 -5.16 -7.01
C ALA A 276 -21.00 -5.58 -6.42
N ALA A 277 -21.03 -6.41 -5.40
CA ALA A 277 -19.88 -6.97 -4.72
C ALA A 277 -19.95 -8.48 -4.63
N ILE A 278 -18.80 -9.14 -4.76
CA ILE A 278 -18.65 -10.57 -4.58
C ILE A 278 -17.61 -10.87 -3.50
N TYR A 279 -17.86 -11.84 -2.67
CA TYR A 279 -16.99 -12.20 -1.56
C TYR A 279 -17.02 -13.69 -1.27
N GLY A 280 -16.04 -14.15 -0.50
CA GLY A 280 -15.86 -15.50 -0.03
C GLY A 280 -14.41 -15.75 0.35
N THR A 281 -14.16 -16.89 0.97
CA THR A 281 -12.83 -17.43 1.21
C THR A 281 -12.87 -18.94 0.97
N PRO A 282 -11.73 -19.63 0.82
CA PRO A 282 -11.71 -21.08 0.70
C PRO A 282 -12.36 -21.82 1.88
N TYR A 283 -12.50 -21.16 3.03
CA TYR A 283 -13.03 -21.74 4.27
C TYR A 283 -14.42 -21.21 4.65
N GLU A 284 -14.86 -20.13 4.05
CA GLU A 284 -16.11 -19.43 4.37
C GLU A 284 -16.89 -19.15 3.09
N PRO A 285 -18.04 -19.80 2.89
CA PRO A 285 -18.90 -19.54 1.74
C PRO A 285 -19.25 -18.06 1.64
N GLY A 286 -19.20 -17.54 0.42
CA GLY A 286 -19.56 -16.17 0.12
C GLY A 286 -20.74 -16.08 -0.82
N GLN A 287 -21.03 -14.87 -1.24
CA GLN A 287 -22.13 -14.55 -2.14
C GLN A 287 -21.73 -13.41 -3.07
N MET A 288 -22.49 -13.23 -4.13
CA MET A 288 -22.53 -11.98 -4.89
C MET A 288 -23.82 -11.25 -4.56
N VAL A 289 -23.71 -9.94 -4.28
CA VAL A 289 -24.84 -9.10 -3.90
C VAL A 289 -24.90 -7.84 -4.75
N GLY A 290 -26.09 -7.42 -5.12
CA GLY A 290 -26.37 -6.10 -5.67
C GLY A 290 -26.98 -5.20 -4.60
N LEU A 291 -26.42 -4.02 -4.43
CA LEU A 291 -26.82 -3.03 -3.45
C LEU A 291 -27.28 -1.76 -4.13
N LYS A 292 -28.42 -1.23 -3.73
CA LYS A 292 -28.78 0.16 -4.04
C LYS A 292 -27.78 1.08 -3.36
N ILE A 293 -27.17 2.00 -4.10
CA ILE A 293 -26.20 2.94 -3.54
C ILE A 293 -26.92 3.88 -2.56
N PRO A 294 -26.48 3.95 -1.27
CA PRO A 294 -27.09 4.83 -0.29
C PRO A 294 -26.85 6.30 -0.58
N HIS A 295 -27.91 7.12 -0.54
CA HIS A 295 -27.84 8.57 -0.58
C HIS A 295 -27.96 9.13 0.85
N VAL A 296 -26.87 9.03 1.60
CA VAL A 296 -26.79 9.49 3.01
C VAL A 296 -25.62 10.45 3.17
N GLN A 297 -25.69 11.32 4.17
CA GLN A 297 -24.64 12.27 4.51
C GLN A 297 -24.17 12.02 5.94
N PRO A 298 -22.86 11.89 6.17
CA PRO A 298 -22.33 11.77 7.52
C PRO A 298 -22.55 13.08 8.29
N THR A 299 -22.87 12.97 9.57
CA THR A 299 -23.02 14.10 10.49
C THR A 299 -21.77 14.40 11.31
N ASP A 300 -20.83 13.48 11.29
CA ASP A 300 -19.53 13.57 11.96
C ASP A 300 -18.41 13.00 11.08
N ALA A 301 -17.23 12.79 11.63
CA ALA A 301 -16.07 12.24 10.90
C ALA A 301 -16.15 10.73 10.60
N ASN A 302 -17.23 10.05 11.03
CA ASN A 302 -17.43 8.62 10.81
C ASN A 302 -18.41 8.37 9.65
N PRO A 303 -18.26 7.27 8.90
CA PRO A 303 -19.22 6.90 7.87
C PRO A 303 -20.57 6.51 8.49
N VAL A 304 -21.65 6.75 7.76
CA VAL A 304 -22.98 6.20 8.11
C VAL A 304 -22.94 4.68 7.89
N ILE A 305 -23.19 3.92 8.95
CA ILE A 305 -23.31 2.45 8.80
C ILE A 305 -24.72 2.14 8.34
N VAL A 306 -24.84 1.60 7.13
CA VAL A 306 -26.11 1.21 6.50
C VAL A 306 -26.22 -0.32 6.57
N GLU A 307 -27.30 -0.82 7.14
CA GLU A 307 -27.54 -2.26 7.21
C GLU A 307 -27.82 -2.84 5.82
N ARG A 308 -27.22 -3.99 5.52
CA ARG A 308 -27.37 -4.68 4.25
C ARG A 308 -28.84 -4.81 3.81
N LYS A 309 -29.74 -5.22 4.72
CA LYS A 309 -31.18 -5.40 4.43
C LYS A 309 -31.90 -4.15 3.92
N GLN A 310 -31.36 -2.95 4.19
CA GLN A 310 -31.97 -1.69 3.75
C GLN A 310 -31.64 -1.35 2.30
N VAL A 311 -30.58 -1.96 1.76
CA VAL A 311 -30.03 -1.60 0.43
C VAL A 311 -29.84 -2.80 -0.48
N GLU A 312 -30.01 -4.02 0.00
CA GLU A 312 -29.90 -5.23 -0.84
C GLU A 312 -31.01 -5.29 -1.86
N LEU A 313 -30.65 -5.41 -3.13
CA LEU A 313 -31.55 -5.61 -4.25
C LEU A 313 -31.69 -7.09 -4.61
N TRP A 314 -30.57 -7.82 -4.57
CA TRP A 314 -30.51 -9.23 -4.91
C TRP A 314 -29.26 -9.90 -4.31
N THR A 315 -29.31 -11.22 -4.20
CA THR A 315 -28.22 -12.08 -3.77
C THR A 315 -28.16 -13.34 -4.60
N VAL A 316 -26.94 -13.76 -4.98
CA VAL A 316 -26.69 -15.01 -5.71
C VAL A 316 -25.59 -15.80 -4.99
N ASN A 317 -25.76 -17.13 -4.88
CA ASN A 317 -24.83 -18.02 -4.19
C ASN A 317 -23.63 -18.40 -5.07
N ILE A 318 -22.88 -17.41 -5.50
CA ILE A 318 -21.57 -17.52 -6.16
C ILE A 318 -20.53 -16.78 -5.34
N SER A 319 -19.32 -17.29 -5.27
CA SER A 319 -18.27 -16.69 -4.46
C SER A 319 -16.92 -16.70 -5.16
N THR A 320 -16.12 -15.72 -4.83
CA THR A 320 -14.68 -15.69 -5.13
C THR A 320 -13.93 -15.02 -4.00
N SER A 321 -12.71 -15.43 -3.77
CA SER A 321 -11.87 -14.78 -2.77
C SER A 321 -11.14 -13.54 -3.31
N THR A 322 -10.87 -13.47 -4.61
CA THR A 322 -9.97 -12.42 -5.14
C THR A 322 -10.23 -11.97 -6.57
N SER A 323 -10.87 -12.78 -7.41
CA SER A 323 -11.18 -12.38 -8.80
C SER A 323 -12.30 -11.33 -8.82
N SER A 324 -12.09 -10.22 -9.55
CA SER A 324 -13.06 -9.14 -9.60
C SER A 324 -14.02 -9.30 -10.77
N PRO A 325 -15.30 -8.96 -10.61
CA PRO A 325 -16.26 -8.91 -11.72
C PRO A 325 -15.91 -7.77 -12.68
N ILE A 326 -16.40 -7.90 -13.92
CA ILE A 326 -16.43 -6.81 -14.89
C ILE A 326 -17.88 -6.52 -15.27
N LEU A 327 -18.15 -5.29 -15.69
CA LEU A 327 -19.48 -4.84 -16.10
C LEU A 327 -19.46 -4.35 -17.53
N VAL A 328 -20.31 -4.95 -18.36
CA VAL A 328 -20.51 -4.56 -19.76
C VAL A 328 -21.99 -4.25 -19.93
N ASP A 329 -22.33 -3.02 -20.20
CA ASP A 329 -23.70 -2.52 -20.19
C ASP A 329 -24.42 -2.89 -18.86
N ASP A 330 -25.43 -3.74 -18.89
CA ASP A 330 -26.16 -4.24 -17.72
C ASP A 330 -25.77 -5.69 -17.32
N THR A 331 -24.69 -6.21 -17.91
CA THR A 331 -24.24 -7.60 -17.71
C THR A 331 -22.95 -7.67 -16.94
N ILE A 332 -22.97 -8.39 -15.81
CA ILE A 332 -21.79 -8.75 -15.04
C ILE A 332 -21.21 -10.06 -15.55
N TYR A 333 -19.89 -10.07 -15.77
CA TYR A 333 -19.13 -11.31 -15.98
C TYR A 333 -18.14 -11.49 -14.83
N VAL A 334 -18.13 -12.69 -14.23
CA VAL A 334 -17.25 -13.00 -13.11
C VAL A 334 -16.85 -14.47 -13.12
N VAL A 335 -15.58 -14.75 -12.80
CA VAL A 335 -15.12 -16.12 -12.59
C VAL A 335 -15.20 -16.44 -11.10
N ALA A 336 -16.03 -17.39 -10.76
CA ALA A 336 -16.13 -17.93 -9.39
C ALA A 336 -14.89 -18.75 -9.01
N GLU A 337 -14.64 -18.91 -7.71
CA GLU A 337 -13.45 -19.59 -7.19
C GLU A 337 -13.27 -21.01 -7.74
N LYS A 338 -14.36 -21.71 -7.99
CA LYS A 338 -14.34 -23.06 -8.58
C LYS A 338 -14.14 -23.08 -10.10
N GLY A 339 -13.78 -21.97 -10.72
CA GLY A 339 -13.48 -21.87 -12.16
C GLY A 339 -14.70 -21.89 -13.07
N GLU A 340 -15.85 -21.48 -12.58
CA GLU A 340 -17.06 -21.23 -13.39
C GLU A 340 -17.12 -19.76 -13.77
N LEU A 341 -17.27 -19.46 -15.06
CA LEU A 341 -17.58 -18.12 -15.57
C LEU A 341 -19.09 -17.93 -15.61
N HIS A 342 -19.56 -16.93 -14.89
CA HIS A 342 -20.97 -16.56 -14.80
C HIS A 342 -21.27 -15.28 -15.56
N SER A 343 -22.46 -15.21 -16.17
CA SER A 343 -23.06 -14.01 -16.73
C SER A 343 -24.34 -13.68 -15.98
N LEU A 344 -24.42 -12.47 -15.39
CA LEU A 344 -25.53 -12.05 -14.55
C LEU A 344 -26.04 -10.68 -14.96
N ASN A 345 -27.34 -10.44 -14.84
CA ASN A 345 -27.90 -9.10 -15.00
C ASN A 345 -27.69 -8.29 -13.70
N ILE A 346 -27.07 -7.11 -13.78
CA ILE A 346 -26.74 -6.29 -12.58
C ILE A 346 -27.98 -5.74 -11.86
N ARG A 347 -29.09 -5.53 -12.56
CA ARG A 347 -30.30 -4.97 -11.97
C ARG A 347 -31.06 -6.00 -11.11
N THR A 348 -30.99 -7.27 -11.51
CA THR A 348 -31.86 -8.33 -10.93
C THR A 348 -31.09 -9.48 -10.28
N GLY A 349 -29.78 -9.59 -10.52
CA GLY A 349 -28.98 -10.76 -10.12
C GLY A 349 -29.27 -12.03 -10.91
N LYS A 350 -30.18 -11.98 -11.88
CA LYS A 350 -30.54 -13.18 -12.66
C LYS A 350 -29.34 -13.67 -13.47
N GLU A 351 -29.03 -14.97 -13.32
CA GLU A 351 -28.02 -15.64 -14.14
C GLU A 351 -28.57 -15.84 -15.55
N ASN A 352 -27.85 -15.34 -16.55
CA ASN A 352 -28.14 -15.55 -17.96
C ASN A 352 -27.62 -16.92 -18.41
N TRP A 353 -26.38 -17.21 -18.06
CA TRP A 353 -25.69 -18.46 -18.33
C TRP A 353 -24.44 -18.61 -17.45
N LYS A 354 -23.92 -19.83 -17.37
CA LYS A 354 -22.60 -20.12 -16.82
C LYS A 354 -21.90 -21.21 -17.62
N ILE A 355 -20.56 -21.20 -17.61
CA ILE A 355 -19.72 -22.23 -18.21
C ILE A 355 -18.56 -22.60 -17.29
N LYS A 356 -18.17 -23.86 -17.33
CA LYS A 356 -17.00 -24.36 -16.59
C LYS A 356 -15.75 -24.16 -17.44
N LEU A 357 -14.74 -23.43 -16.91
CA LEU A 357 -13.48 -23.18 -17.61
C LEU A 357 -12.30 -23.97 -17.01
N GLY A 358 -12.34 -24.26 -15.73
CA GLY A 358 -11.25 -24.92 -15.04
C GLY A 358 -11.62 -25.33 -13.62
N ILE A 359 -10.65 -25.64 -12.81
CA ILE A 359 -10.87 -26.10 -11.43
C ILE A 359 -10.93 -24.92 -10.45
N GLU A 360 -10.12 -23.91 -10.72
CA GLU A 360 -9.93 -22.77 -9.80
C GLU A 360 -9.54 -21.50 -10.54
N GLN A 361 -9.92 -20.34 -10.00
CA GLN A 361 -9.39 -19.04 -10.38
C GLN A 361 -9.05 -18.23 -9.15
N ARG A 362 -7.91 -17.53 -9.20
CA ARG A 362 -7.45 -16.59 -8.16
C ARG A 362 -6.81 -15.34 -8.79
N ASN A 363 -7.09 -14.20 -8.22
CA ASN A 363 -6.55 -12.88 -8.51
C ASN A 363 -6.91 -12.32 -9.90
N ALA A 364 -6.64 -13.04 -10.97
CA ALA A 364 -6.95 -12.57 -12.31
C ALA A 364 -8.45 -12.39 -12.51
N SER A 365 -8.80 -11.36 -13.26
CA SER A 365 -10.19 -11.02 -13.62
C SER A 365 -10.39 -11.21 -15.13
N PRO A 366 -11.61 -11.43 -15.60
CA PRO A 366 -11.92 -11.37 -17.02
C PRO A 366 -11.60 -9.98 -17.59
N LEU A 367 -11.37 -9.91 -18.89
CA LEU A 367 -11.30 -8.69 -19.67
C LEU A 367 -12.30 -8.80 -20.82
N PHE A 368 -13.05 -7.74 -21.08
CA PHE A 368 -13.95 -7.66 -22.24
C PHE A 368 -13.43 -6.68 -23.27
N ALA A 369 -13.32 -7.13 -24.52
CA ALA A 369 -12.95 -6.31 -25.66
C ALA A 369 -13.46 -6.95 -26.96
N ASP A 370 -13.81 -6.14 -27.97
CA ASP A 370 -14.21 -6.60 -29.28
C ASP A 370 -15.33 -7.64 -29.28
N GLY A 371 -16.30 -7.51 -28.35
CA GLY A 371 -17.39 -8.46 -28.17
C GLY A 371 -17.00 -9.83 -27.65
N LYS A 372 -15.79 -9.96 -27.05
CA LYS A 372 -15.22 -11.20 -26.52
C LYS A 372 -14.74 -11.01 -25.09
N LEU A 373 -14.74 -12.09 -24.34
CA LEU A 373 -14.09 -12.19 -23.02
C LEU A 373 -12.74 -12.89 -23.20
N TYR A 374 -11.72 -12.32 -22.57
CA TYR A 374 -10.38 -12.90 -22.44
C TYR A 374 -10.18 -13.28 -20.98
N VAL A 375 -10.09 -14.57 -20.71
CA VAL A 375 -10.17 -15.11 -19.36
C VAL A 375 -8.93 -15.94 -19.02
N PRO A 376 -8.04 -15.43 -18.18
CA PRO A 376 -6.92 -16.23 -17.66
C PRO A 376 -7.41 -17.14 -16.55
N MET A 377 -6.91 -18.38 -16.52
CA MET A 377 -7.28 -19.41 -15.55
C MET A 377 -6.06 -20.11 -14.99
N LEU A 378 -6.23 -20.79 -13.85
CA LEU A 378 -5.27 -21.73 -13.30
C LEU A 378 -5.61 -23.14 -13.84
N GLU A 379 -4.70 -23.74 -14.60
CA GLU A 379 -4.92 -25.07 -15.17
C GLU A 379 -4.60 -26.18 -14.19
N ASN A 380 -3.55 -26.00 -13.40
CA ASN A 380 -3.15 -27.00 -12.40
C ASN A 380 -3.05 -26.34 -11.02
N PRO A 381 -4.16 -26.22 -10.28
CA PRO A 381 -4.15 -25.66 -8.94
C PRO A 381 -3.64 -26.70 -7.94
N GLY A 382 -2.47 -26.51 -7.47
CA GLY A 382 -1.92 -27.25 -6.34
C GLY A 382 -1.30 -26.30 -5.35
N GLY A 383 -1.67 -26.33 -4.08
CA GLY A 383 -1.07 -25.65 -2.93
C GLY A 383 -0.42 -24.28 -3.17
N GLY A 384 -0.16 -23.50 -2.12
CA GLY A 384 0.38 -22.13 -2.23
C GLY A 384 1.81 -21.98 -2.76
N GLY A 385 2.48 -23.06 -3.20
CA GLY A 385 3.83 -23.02 -3.78
C GLY A 385 3.83 -23.14 -5.32
N GLU A 386 4.90 -22.81 -5.97
CA GLU A 386 5.14 -23.12 -7.37
C GLU A 386 5.42 -24.63 -7.49
N ALA A 387 4.37 -25.41 -7.73
CA ALA A 387 4.55 -26.81 -8.03
C ALA A 387 5.29 -26.96 -9.37
N THR A 388 6.22 -27.90 -9.44
CA THR A 388 6.89 -28.29 -10.69
C THR A 388 5.81 -28.65 -11.74
N GLY A 389 5.88 -28.01 -12.93
CA GLY A 389 4.92 -28.24 -14.01
C GLY A 389 3.61 -27.44 -13.88
N ALA A 390 3.53 -26.42 -13.00
CA ALA A 390 2.38 -25.53 -12.95
C ALA A 390 2.27 -24.68 -14.23
N HIS A 391 1.08 -24.65 -14.83
CA HIS A 391 0.76 -23.84 -16.00
C HIS A 391 -0.57 -23.12 -15.85
N GLY A 392 -0.80 -22.13 -16.69
CA GLY A 392 -2.04 -21.38 -16.77
C GLY A 392 -2.78 -21.73 -18.05
N ALA A 393 -4.03 -21.35 -18.09
CA ALA A 393 -4.85 -21.39 -19.27
C ALA A 393 -5.33 -20.00 -19.67
N PHE A 394 -5.52 -19.77 -20.96
CA PHE A 394 -6.04 -18.52 -21.47
C PHE A 394 -7.18 -18.79 -22.47
N TYR A 395 -8.37 -18.34 -22.14
CA TYR A 395 -9.56 -18.55 -22.94
C TYR A 395 -9.96 -17.29 -23.70
N VAL A 396 -10.40 -17.47 -24.96
CA VAL A 396 -11.15 -16.47 -25.71
C VAL A 396 -12.58 -16.96 -25.85
N ILE A 397 -13.54 -16.18 -25.37
CA ILE A 397 -14.92 -16.58 -25.23
C ILE A 397 -15.81 -15.52 -25.89
N LYS A 398 -16.75 -15.94 -26.74
CA LYS A 398 -17.79 -15.08 -27.30
C LYS A 398 -19.04 -15.22 -26.44
N PRO A 399 -19.39 -14.23 -25.61
CA PRO A 399 -20.60 -14.26 -24.83
C PRO A 399 -21.81 -14.02 -25.73
N GLY A 400 -22.86 -14.81 -25.55
CA GLY A 400 -24.17 -14.60 -26.12
C GLY A 400 -25.19 -14.23 -25.04
N LYS A 401 -26.44 -14.12 -25.40
CA LYS A 401 -27.53 -13.76 -24.47
C LYS A 401 -27.81 -14.88 -23.45
N ASN A 402 -27.87 -16.13 -23.94
CA ASN A 402 -28.28 -17.29 -23.14
C ASN A 402 -27.19 -18.35 -23.04
N GLU A 403 -26.08 -18.20 -23.73
CA GLU A 403 -24.94 -19.13 -23.75
C GLU A 403 -23.66 -18.40 -24.10
N ALA A 404 -22.53 -19.07 -23.95
CA ALA A 404 -21.23 -18.57 -24.37
C ALA A 404 -20.46 -19.63 -25.15
N ASN A 405 -19.72 -19.21 -26.17
CA ASN A 405 -18.94 -20.08 -27.05
C ASN A 405 -17.44 -19.87 -26.76
N ILE A 406 -16.73 -20.93 -26.39
CA ILE A 406 -15.28 -20.94 -26.29
C ILE A 406 -14.71 -20.95 -27.71
N LEU A 407 -14.04 -19.86 -28.10
CA LEU A 407 -13.41 -19.72 -29.41
C LEU A 407 -12.00 -20.29 -29.42
N SER A 408 -11.29 -20.18 -28.29
CA SER A 408 -9.91 -20.62 -28.17
C SER A 408 -9.54 -20.92 -26.72
N HIS A 409 -8.60 -21.86 -26.54
CA HIS A 409 -7.98 -22.22 -25.29
C HIS A 409 -6.47 -22.44 -25.52
N ALA A 410 -5.63 -21.68 -24.84
CA ALA A 410 -4.18 -21.80 -24.86
C ALA A 410 -3.66 -22.19 -23.47
N VAL A 411 -2.66 -23.08 -23.44
CA VAL A 411 -1.93 -23.44 -22.19
C VAL A 411 -0.65 -22.63 -22.16
N LEU A 412 -0.46 -21.84 -21.09
CA LEU A 412 0.69 -20.96 -20.93
C LEU A 412 1.67 -21.52 -19.90
N ASP A 413 2.97 -21.31 -20.14
CA ASP A 413 3.99 -21.66 -19.15
C ASP A 413 3.90 -20.73 -17.93
N GLY A 414 3.76 -21.31 -16.74
CA GLY A 414 3.49 -20.59 -15.50
C GLY A 414 2.03 -20.27 -15.27
N ARG A 415 1.65 -19.94 -14.04
CA ARG A 415 0.28 -19.68 -13.60
C ARG A 415 -0.19 -18.28 -13.95
N CYS A 416 -1.44 -18.12 -14.36
CA CYS A 416 -2.05 -16.83 -14.69
C CYS A 416 -2.75 -16.23 -13.47
N PHE A 417 -2.07 -15.33 -12.74
CA PHE A 417 -2.66 -14.54 -11.65
C PHE A 417 -2.90 -13.08 -12.04
N GLY A 418 -2.29 -12.59 -13.11
CA GLY A 418 -2.49 -11.25 -13.64
C GLY A 418 -3.68 -11.19 -14.59
N THR A 419 -4.44 -10.11 -14.54
CA THR A 419 -5.46 -9.80 -15.55
C THR A 419 -4.75 -9.46 -16.86
N PRO A 420 -5.24 -9.88 -18.04
CA PRO A 420 -4.67 -9.49 -19.32
C PRO A 420 -4.90 -8.00 -19.59
N SER A 421 -4.14 -7.44 -20.53
CA SER A 421 -4.37 -6.08 -21.04
C SER A 421 -4.41 -6.06 -22.56
N VAL A 422 -5.01 -5.01 -23.10
CA VAL A 422 -5.18 -4.81 -24.54
C VAL A 422 -4.60 -3.46 -24.96
N TYR A 423 -3.82 -3.46 -26.00
CA TYR A 423 -3.29 -2.23 -26.58
C TYR A 423 -2.97 -2.41 -28.07
N ASN A 424 -3.54 -1.56 -28.89
CA ASN A 424 -3.25 -1.46 -30.32
C ASN A 424 -3.33 -2.82 -31.06
N GLY A 425 -4.43 -3.54 -30.83
CA GLY A 425 -4.71 -4.85 -31.46
C GLY A 425 -3.91 -6.02 -30.89
N LYS A 426 -3.21 -5.82 -29.81
CA LYS A 426 -2.44 -6.86 -29.10
C LYS A 426 -2.99 -7.12 -27.71
N ILE A 427 -2.71 -8.31 -27.20
CA ILE A 427 -3.10 -8.76 -25.86
C ILE A 427 -1.83 -9.18 -25.12
N TYR A 428 -1.67 -8.69 -23.91
CA TYR A 428 -0.51 -9.00 -23.06
C TYR A 428 -0.98 -9.77 -21.81
N VAL A 429 -0.29 -10.84 -21.51
CA VAL A 429 -0.58 -11.74 -20.38
C VAL A 429 0.69 -12.03 -19.61
N GLN A 430 0.72 -11.75 -18.33
CA GLN A 430 1.83 -12.15 -17.45
C GLN A 430 1.46 -13.45 -16.70
N THR A 431 2.41 -14.38 -16.66
CA THR A 431 2.37 -15.58 -15.84
C THR A 431 3.42 -15.52 -14.74
N THR A 432 3.45 -16.51 -13.86
CA THR A 432 4.52 -16.66 -12.86
C THR A 432 5.90 -16.96 -13.45
N LYS A 433 6.01 -17.05 -14.78
CA LYS A 433 7.28 -17.29 -15.48
C LYS A 433 7.56 -16.29 -16.59
N LYS A 434 6.55 -15.92 -17.37
CA LYS A 434 6.73 -15.17 -18.62
C LYS A 434 5.71 -14.06 -18.81
N LEU A 435 6.10 -13.07 -19.58
CA LEU A 435 5.22 -12.10 -20.21
C LEU A 435 5.01 -12.52 -21.69
N TYR A 436 3.75 -12.60 -22.13
CA TYR A 436 3.35 -12.97 -23.49
C TYR A 436 2.69 -11.79 -24.20
N CYS A 437 2.93 -11.70 -25.50
CA CYS A 437 2.20 -10.81 -26.42
C CYS A 437 1.55 -11.64 -27.52
N PHE A 438 0.24 -11.50 -27.66
CA PHE A 438 -0.55 -12.12 -28.74
C PHE A 438 -1.19 -11.05 -29.62
N GLY A 439 -1.59 -11.39 -30.84
CA GLY A 439 -2.33 -10.51 -31.73
C GLY A 439 -1.72 -10.44 -33.11
N LYS A 440 -1.81 -9.28 -33.76
CA LYS A 440 -1.29 -9.09 -35.12
C LYS A 440 0.05 -8.36 -35.09
N ALA A 441 1.00 -8.86 -35.85
CA ALA A 441 2.28 -8.17 -36.08
C ALA A 441 2.04 -6.87 -36.86
N GLY A 442 2.88 -5.86 -36.59
CA GLY A 442 2.83 -4.56 -37.24
C GLY A 442 1.86 -3.55 -36.62
N LYS A 443 1.76 -2.39 -37.25
CA LYS A 443 0.89 -1.28 -36.76
C LYS A 443 -0.59 -1.63 -36.97
N SER A 444 -1.38 -1.53 -35.93
CA SER A 444 -2.83 -1.61 -36.03
C SER A 444 -3.43 -0.25 -36.45
N ARG A 445 -4.77 -0.19 -36.58
CA ARG A 445 -5.49 1.02 -36.97
C ARG A 445 -5.51 2.15 -35.92
N GLY A 446 -4.72 2.08 -34.92
CA GLY A 446 -4.68 3.02 -33.82
C GLY A 446 -5.56 2.61 -32.64
N LEU A 447 -5.41 3.34 -31.54
CA LEU A 447 -6.13 3.09 -30.31
C LEU A 447 -7.59 3.55 -30.40
N ALA A 448 -8.47 2.83 -29.74
CA ALA A 448 -9.84 3.28 -29.55
C ALA A 448 -9.87 4.53 -28.67
N LYS A 449 -10.57 5.57 -29.11
CA LYS A 449 -10.72 6.78 -28.31
C LYS A 449 -11.54 6.49 -27.06
N ALA A 450 -11.01 6.91 -25.91
CA ALA A 450 -11.76 6.86 -24.66
C ALA A 450 -13.05 7.70 -24.76
N PRO A 451 -14.14 7.28 -24.09
CA PRO A 451 -15.34 8.10 -23.98
C PRO A 451 -14.99 9.47 -23.40
N LYS A 452 -15.71 10.51 -23.86
CA LYS A 452 -15.53 11.83 -23.26
C LYS A 452 -15.78 11.77 -21.76
N ALA A 453 -14.79 12.20 -20.98
CA ALA A 453 -14.93 12.27 -19.54
C ALA A 453 -16.13 13.16 -19.16
N LYS A 454 -16.88 12.72 -18.15
CA LYS A 454 -17.98 13.52 -17.61
C LYS A 454 -17.45 14.88 -17.15
N ARG A 455 -18.12 15.96 -17.57
CA ARG A 455 -17.75 17.32 -17.15
C ARG A 455 -17.88 17.44 -15.64
N TRP A 456 -16.83 17.93 -15.01
CA TRP A 456 -16.86 18.18 -13.57
C TRP A 456 -17.78 19.35 -13.23
N PRO A 457 -18.50 19.28 -12.11
CA PRO A 457 -19.27 20.42 -11.60
C PRO A 457 -18.36 21.63 -11.37
N LYS A 458 -18.93 22.82 -11.47
CA LYS A 458 -18.24 24.02 -11.00
C LYS A 458 -18.16 23.99 -9.48
N PRO A 459 -17.05 24.47 -8.87
CA PRO A 459 -16.98 24.59 -7.42
C PRO A 459 -18.10 25.48 -6.86
N GLY A 460 -18.61 25.10 -5.71
CA GLY A 460 -19.57 25.89 -4.95
C GLY A 460 -18.86 26.92 -4.04
N LYS A 461 -19.57 27.41 -3.00
CA LYS A 461 -18.97 28.27 -1.98
C LYS A 461 -17.95 27.49 -1.15
N ALA A 462 -16.81 28.11 -0.86
CA ALA A 462 -15.79 27.53 0.02
C ALA A 462 -16.34 27.26 1.42
N THR A 463 -16.05 26.08 1.95
CA THR A 463 -16.50 25.63 3.28
C THR A 463 -15.37 25.28 4.22
N ARG A 464 -14.16 24.99 3.71
CA ARG A 464 -12.99 24.62 4.51
C ARG A 464 -11.67 24.90 3.79
N LEU A 465 -10.59 24.84 4.55
CA LEU A 465 -9.23 24.85 4.01
C LEU A 465 -8.71 23.42 3.85
N GLN A 466 -8.08 23.14 2.72
CA GLN A 466 -7.24 21.96 2.50
C GLN A 466 -5.79 22.41 2.44
N ILE A 467 -4.96 21.86 3.32
CA ILE A 467 -3.56 22.23 3.45
C ILE A 467 -2.69 21.05 3.02
N VAL A 468 -1.74 21.29 2.15
CA VAL A 468 -0.89 20.26 1.55
C VAL A 468 0.58 20.64 1.78
N PRO A 469 1.36 19.72 2.37
CA PRO A 469 1.00 18.41 2.90
C PRO A 469 0.12 18.48 4.16
N SER A 470 -0.76 17.50 4.33
CA SER A 470 -1.63 17.39 5.52
C SER A 470 -0.92 16.74 6.72
N GLU A 471 0.17 16.07 6.47
CA GLU A 471 1.04 15.44 7.47
C GLU A 471 2.50 15.73 7.15
N ILE A 472 3.28 16.13 8.15
CA ILE A 472 4.67 16.55 8.01
C ILE A 472 5.60 15.82 8.95
N LEU A 473 6.84 15.66 8.51
CA LEU A 473 7.99 15.23 9.31
C LEU A 473 9.09 16.25 9.13
N LEU A 474 9.60 16.81 10.21
CA LEU A 474 10.66 17.83 10.22
C LEU A 474 11.84 17.38 11.05
N ALA A 475 13.04 17.69 10.59
CA ALA A 475 14.22 17.77 11.42
C ALA A 475 14.21 19.06 12.28
N PRO A 476 14.90 19.12 13.43
CA PRO A 476 15.10 20.34 14.18
C PRO A 476 15.66 21.47 13.31
N GLY A 477 15.12 22.68 13.43
CA GLY A 477 15.49 23.85 12.61
C GLY A 477 14.94 23.85 11.19
N GLN A 478 14.38 22.76 10.71
CA GLN A 478 13.81 22.68 9.35
C GLN A 478 12.54 23.51 9.22
N ALA A 479 12.42 24.21 8.08
CA ALA A 479 11.24 24.96 7.70
C ALA A 479 10.59 24.39 6.43
N ILE A 480 9.26 24.33 6.39
CA ILE A 480 8.51 24.01 5.18
C ILE A 480 7.34 24.95 4.95
N SER A 481 6.98 25.12 3.68
CA SER A 481 5.81 25.86 3.23
C SER A 481 4.66 24.90 2.94
N PHE A 482 3.44 25.45 2.93
CA PHE A 482 2.23 24.72 2.58
C PHE A 482 1.57 25.32 1.34
N ARG A 483 0.98 24.48 0.51
CA ARG A 483 -0.03 24.92 -0.45
C ARG A 483 -1.39 24.88 0.27
N THR A 484 -2.08 26.01 0.24
CA THR A 484 -3.39 26.14 0.90
C THR A 484 -4.45 26.36 -0.14
N ARG A 485 -5.55 25.61 -0.02
CA ARG A 485 -6.67 25.62 -0.94
C ARG A 485 -7.96 25.86 -0.18
N LYS A 486 -8.78 26.80 -0.64
CA LYS A 486 -10.20 26.85 -0.24
C LYS A 486 -10.94 25.83 -1.09
N ILE A 487 -11.63 24.92 -0.43
CA ILE A 487 -12.45 23.91 -1.10
C ILE A 487 -13.91 24.03 -0.67
N ASP A 488 -14.81 23.64 -1.58
CA ASP A 488 -16.24 23.59 -1.30
C ASP A 488 -16.65 22.33 -0.50
N ALA A 489 -17.93 22.16 -0.23
CA ALA A 489 -18.47 21.02 0.49
C ALA A 489 -18.24 19.67 -0.22
N ASN A 490 -18.04 19.68 -1.54
CA ASN A 490 -17.77 18.51 -2.33
C ASN A 490 -16.28 18.19 -2.47
N GLY A 491 -15.40 19.06 -1.97
CA GLY A 491 -13.95 18.94 -2.04
C GLY A 491 -13.32 19.52 -3.31
N PHE A 492 -14.09 20.33 -4.07
CA PHE A 492 -13.55 20.97 -5.28
C PHE A 492 -12.83 22.26 -4.95
N LEU A 493 -11.73 22.50 -5.66
CA LEU A 493 -10.92 23.70 -5.51
C LEU A 493 -11.73 24.94 -5.94
N VAL A 494 -11.88 25.88 -5.02
CA VAL A 494 -12.47 27.21 -5.26
C VAL A 494 -11.38 28.18 -5.64
N GLU A 495 -10.34 28.29 -4.80
CA GLU A 495 -9.14 29.10 -5.05
C GLU A 495 -7.94 28.61 -4.23
N GLU A 496 -6.74 28.91 -4.69
CA GLU A 496 -5.51 28.78 -3.90
C GLU A 496 -5.28 30.03 -3.05
N VAL A 497 -4.68 29.88 -1.89
CA VAL A 497 -4.51 30.93 -0.89
C VAL A 497 -3.03 31.03 -0.51
N ASP A 498 -2.54 32.26 -0.34
CA ASP A 498 -1.22 32.48 0.23
C ASP A 498 -1.18 32.05 1.69
N GLY A 499 -0.25 31.16 2.02
CA GLY A 499 -0.05 30.63 3.36
C GLY A 499 0.27 31.67 4.42
N SER A 500 0.86 32.82 4.04
CA SER A 500 1.15 33.94 4.95
C SER A 500 -0.09 34.65 5.50
N THR A 501 -1.25 34.48 4.84
CA THR A 501 -2.53 35.06 5.27
C THR A 501 -3.26 34.27 6.34
N LEU A 502 -2.77 33.06 6.65
CA LEU A 502 -3.40 32.15 7.59
C LEU A 502 -3.06 32.50 9.04
N LYS A 503 -4.03 32.39 9.90
CA LYS A 503 -3.80 32.38 11.36
C LYS A 503 -3.63 30.94 11.83
N TRP A 504 -2.49 30.66 12.45
CA TRP A 504 -2.15 29.34 12.94
C TRP A 504 -2.19 29.26 14.46
N GLU A 505 -2.70 28.16 14.96
CA GLU A 505 -2.68 27.83 16.39
C GLU A 505 -2.35 26.35 16.61
N SER A 506 -1.67 26.07 17.73
CA SER A 506 -1.48 24.67 18.16
C SER A 506 -2.85 24.05 18.47
N TYR A 507 -3.10 22.87 17.94
CA TYR A 507 -4.39 22.23 18.01
C TYR A 507 -4.31 20.86 18.72
N ILE A 508 -5.14 20.67 19.70
CA ILE A 508 -5.34 19.37 20.35
C ILE A 508 -6.75 18.91 20.01
N PRO A 509 -6.89 17.83 19.21
CA PRO A 509 -8.22 17.29 18.91
C PRO A 509 -9.01 16.99 20.19
N PRO A 510 -10.31 17.32 20.26
CA PRO A 510 -11.12 17.09 21.47
C PRO A 510 -11.13 15.63 21.94
N THR A 511 -10.96 14.70 21.01
CA THR A 511 -10.93 13.25 21.28
C THR A 511 -9.52 12.71 21.58
N ALA A 512 -8.50 13.58 21.64
CA ALA A 512 -7.13 13.15 21.86
C ALA A 512 -6.93 12.63 23.30
N LYS A 513 -6.57 11.37 23.44
CA LYS A 513 -6.20 10.78 24.75
C LYS A 513 -4.88 11.35 25.29
N VAL A 514 -3.93 11.64 24.40
CA VAL A 514 -2.65 12.27 24.74
C VAL A 514 -2.65 13.70 24.24
N LYS A 515 -2.55 14.65 25.17
CA LYS A 515 -2.50 16.09 24.89
C LYS A 515 -1.06 16.48 24.55
N ALA A 516 -0.66 16.27 23.31
CA ALA A 516 0.69 16.57 22.85
C ALA A 516 0.72 17.78 21.91
N ARG A 517 1.85 18.48 21.89
CA ARG A 517 2.14 19.60 21.01
C ARG A 517 3.44 19.33 20.26
N MET A 518 3.43 19.63 18.98
CA MET A 518 4.65 19.62 18.16
C MET A 518 5.52 20.84 18.54
N ASN A 519 6.81 20.61 18.71
CA ASN A 519 7.77 21.65 19.04
C ASN A 519 8.19 22.42 17.78
N ALA A 520 7.28 23.24 17.30
CA ALA A 520 7.42 24.04 16.08
C ALA A 520 6.54 25.30 16.18
N SER A 521 6.89 26.33 15.41
CA SER A 521 6.16 27.58 15.30
C SER A 521 6.01 28.01 13.85
N PHE A 522 5.19 29.02 13.59
CA PHE A 522 5.06 29.62 12.26
C PHE A 522 5.81 30.93 12.18
N ASN A 523 6.56 31.13 11.10
CA ASN A 523 7.21 32.41 10.81
C ASN A 523 6.27 33.35 10.04
N GLU A 524 6.72 34.59 9.79
CA GLU A 524 5.95 35.63 9.08
C GLU A 524 5.60 35.27 7.63
N ARG A 525 6.31 34.29 7.05
CA ARG A 525 6.05 33.76 5.70
C ARG A 525 5.01 32.65 5.68
N GLY A 526 4.40 32.32 6.82
CA GLY A 526 3.46 31.21 6.95
C GLY A 526 4.09 29.81 6.86
N GLN A 527 5.42 29.72 6.99
CA GLN A 527 6.13 28.44 7.05
C GLN A 527 6.13 27.90 8.47
N ILE A 528 5.95 26.60 8.66
CA ILE A 528 6.23 25.96 9.93
C ILE A 528 7.73 25.72 10.07
N VAL A 529 8.27 26.05 11.24
CA VAL A 529 9.70 25.90 11.59
C VAL A 529 9.80 25.03 12.84
N ALA A 530 10.47 23.90 12.76
CA ALA A 530 10.77 23.09 13.93
C ALA A 530 11.80 23.81 14.83
N ASN A 531 11.64 23.67 16.15
CA ASN A 531 12.61 24.24 17.10
C ASN A 531 13.98 23.60 16.87
N GLU A 532 15.06 24.38 17.00
CA GLU A 532 16.45 23.92 16.86
C GLU A 532 16.88 22.94 17.96
N LYS A 533 16.21 22.93 19.11
CA LYS A 533 16.49 21.95 20.17
C LYS A 533 16.14 20.55 19.69
N MET A 534 17.04 19.62 19.90
CA MET A 534 16.90 18.23 19.49
C MET A 534 15.87 17.48 20.38
N ILE A 535 14.59 17.88 20.29
CA ILE A 535 13.50 17.27 21.03
C ILE A 535 12.55 16.59 20.05
N SER A 536 12.39 15.28 20.20
CA SER A 536 11.35 14.50 19.52
C SER A 536 9.97 14.96 19.98
N SER A 537 9.10 15.36 19.07
CA SER A 537 7.76 15.83 19.40
C SER A 537 6.75 15.56 18.29
N ALA A 538 5.47 15.55 18.62
CA ALA A 538 4.39 15.38 17.66
C ALA A 538 3.15 16.16 18.11
N GLY A 539 2.36 16.64 17.15
CA GLY A 539 1.16 17.39 17.45
C GLY A 539 0.40 17.78 16.19
N ALA A 540 -0.55 18.69 16.35
CA ALA A 540 -1.33 19.21 15.24
C ALA A 540 -1.43 20.75 15.33
N PHE A 541 -1.71 21.36 14.19
CA PHE A 541 -1.98 22.79 14.05
C PHE A 541 -3.27 23.01 13.29
N LYS A 542 -3.98 24.06 13.66
CA LYS A 542 -5.19 24.51 12.98
C LYS A 542 -4.91 25.86 12.32
N ALA A 543 -5.19 25.92 11.03
CA ALA A 543 -5.19 27.16 10.26
C ALA A 543 -6.60 27.74 10.18
N THR A 544 -6.72 29.06 10.18
CA THR A 544 -7.98 29.77 10.03
C THR A 544 -7.83 30.93 9.07
N LEU A 545 -8.81 31.11 8.16
CA LEU A 545 -8.91 32.23 7.25
C LEU A 545 -10.39 32.54 6.94
N GLY A 546 -10.87 33.73 7.32
CA GLY A 546 -12.25 34.16 7.01
C GLY A 546 -13.33 33.20 7.51
N GLY A 547 -13.14 32.58 8.68
CA GLY A 547 -14.03 31.59 9.25
C GLY A 547 -13.86 30.15 8.73
N LEU A 548 -13.06 29.95 7.67
CA LEU A 548 -12.69 28.63 7.17
C LEU A 548 -11.55 28.04 8.01
N THR A 549 -11.55 26.74 8.22
CA THR A 549 -10.50 26.05 8.98
C THR A 549 -9.93 24.86 8.22
N GLY A 550 -8.66 24.55 8.51
CA GLY A 550 -7.95 23.35 8.07
C GLY A 550 -7.00 22.88 9.17
N VAL A 551 -6.72 21.59 9.22
CA VAL A 551 -5.84 20.99 10.23
C VAL A 551 -4.74 20.21 9.55
N ILE A 552 -3.51 20.39 10.03
CA ILE A 552 -2.36 19.54 9.73
C ILE A 552 -1.88 18.86 11.00
N ARG A 553 -1.14 17.78 10.83
CA ARG A 553 -0.43 17.13 11.93
C ARG A 553 1.04 16.92 11.56
N GLY A 554 1.91 16.87 12.56
CA GLY A 554 3.32 16.77 12.28
C GLY A 554 4.13 16.17 13.41
N ARG A 555 5.35 15.80 13.05
CA ARG A 555 6.37 15.25 13.94
C ARG A 555 7.68 16.00 13.75
N VAL A 556 8.43 16.15 14.83
CA VAL A 556 9.85 16.50 14.79
C VAL A 556 10.64 15.28 15.21
N LEU A 557 11.57 14.85 14.38
CA LEU A 557 12.52 13.79 14.69
C LEU A 557 13.94 14.32 14.52
N PRO A 558 14.77 14.30 15.57
CA PRO A 558 16.17 14.67 15.45
C PRO A 558 16.96 13.62 14.65
N ALA A 559 18.03 14.06 13.99
CA ALA A 559 19.01 13.16 13.42
C ALA A 559 19.80 12.44 14.54
N PRO A 560 20.43 11.29 14.26
CA PRO A 560 21.33 10.66 15.22
C PRO A 560 22.48 11.62 15.66
N PRO A 561 22.95 11.52 16.92
CA PRO A 561 22.65 10.45 17.88
C PRO A 561 21.28 10.61 18.54
N LEU A 562 20.55 9.49 18.68
CA LEU A 562 19.28 9.39 19.38
C LEU A 562 19.42 8.50 20.60
N SER A 563 18.72 8.84 21.69
CA SER A 563 18.61 7.96 22.86
C SER A 563 17.22 8.06 23.48
N GLU A 564 16.72 6.94 24.02
CA GLU A 564 15.46 6.87 24.76
C GLU A 564 15.58 5.80 25.85
N ASP A 565 15.43 6.22 27.11
CA ASP A 565 15.50 5.38 28.32
C ASP A 565 14.14 5.24 29.02
N PHE A 566 13.09 5.85 28.49
CA PHE A 566 11.72 5.84 28.97
C PHE A 566 11.50 6.39 30.38
N GLU A 567 12.52 6.83 31.11
CA GLU A 567 12.38 7.29 32.51
C GLU A 567 11.56 8.59 32.62
N GLY A 568 11.51 9.40 31.55
CA GLY A 568 10.74 10.64 31.50
C GLY A 568 9.20 10.48 31.37
N PHE A 569 8.67 9.26 31.29
CA PHE A 569 7.24 9.03 31.08
C PHE A 569 6.44 8.96 32.38
N ASP A 570 5.28 9.61 32.42
CA ASP A 570 4.30 9.49 33.49
C ASP A 570 3.37 8.32 33.24
N LEU A 571 3.30 7.35 34.16
CA LEU A 571 2.45 6.17 34.02
C LEU A 571 1.06 6.43 34.59
N THR A 572 0.02 6.10 33.82
CA THR A 572 -1.38 6.19 34.20
C THR A 572 -2.03 4.80 34.30
N GLU A 573 -3.28 4.70 34.80
CA GLU A 573 -3.97 3.41 34.98
C GLU A 573 -4.76 2.92 33.75
N ASP A 574 -4.80 3.66 32.66
CA ASP A 574 -5.54 3.29 31.43
C ASP A 574 -4.66 2.48 30.48
N SER A 575 -4.71 1.16 30.53
CA SER A 575 -3.95 0.26 29.65
C SER A 575 -4.73 -0.26 28.46
N LEU A 576 -4.07 -0.48 27.34
CA LEU A 576 -4.65 -1.10 26.14
C LEU A 576 -4.78 -2.62 26.25
N ALA A 577 -3.87 -3.26 27.00
CA ALA A 577 -3.75 -4.71 27.09
C ALA A 577 -4.28 -5.29 28.40
N ASP A 578 -3.98 -4.63 29.53
CA ASP A 578 -4.28 -5.12 30.87
C ASP A 578 -4.97 -4.02 31.67
N ALA A 579 -6.24 -4.18 32.03
CA ALA A 579 -6.98 -3.22 32.84
C ALA A 579 -6.36 -3.04 34.24
N GLY A 580 -6.37 -1.80 34.75
CA GLY A 580 -5.89 -1.47 36.09
C GLY A 580 -4.37 -1.44 36.26
N VAL A 581 -3.59 -1.56 35.19
CA VAL A 581 -2.13 -1.46 35.25
C VAL A 581 -1.69 -0.08 34.76
N LYS A 582 -0.77 0.56 35.51
CA LYS A 582 -0.18 1.83 35.13
C LYS A 582 0.72 1.68 33.89
N PHE A 583 0.55 2.56 32.92
CA PHE A 583 1.31 2.58 31.67
C PHE A 583 1.42 3.99 31.10
N ALA A 584 2.32 4.17 30.12
CA ALA A 584 2.28 5.31 29.21
C ALA A 584 2.31 4.83 27.75
N TYR A 585 1.81 5.65 26.85
CA TYR A 585 1.98 5.40 25.43
C TYR A 585 3.44 5.61 25.02
N PRO A 586 3.97 4.80 24.07
CA PRO A 586 5.32 5.02 23.52
C PRO A 586 5.47 6.42 22.94
N PRO A 587 6.70 6.90 22.67
CA PRO A 587 6.93 8.20 22.06
C PRO A 587 6.02 8.41 20.84
N LEU A 588 5.26 9.49 20.83
CA LEU A 588 4.24 9.76 19.81
C LEU A 588 4.76 9.82 18.37
N PRO A 589 5.98 10.35 18.11
CA PRO A 589 6.55 10.37 16.77
C PRO A 589 6.87 9.00 16.18
N TRP A 590 6.96 7.96 16.99
CA TRP A 590 7.34 6.62 16.53
C TRP A 590 6.24 5.96 15.71
N ILE A 591 6.60 5.45 14.54
CA ILE A 591 5.67 4.79 13.63
C ILE A 591 5.35 3.38 14.10
N GLY A 592 4.07 3.07 14.22
CA GLY A 592 3.58 1.74 14.55
C GLY A 592 3.77 1.32 16.00
N ALA A 593 4.22 2.21 16.89
CA ALA A 593 4.50 1.88 18.29
C ALA A 593 3.23 1.77 19.13
N ARG A 594 2.36 2.78 19.04
CA ARG A 594 1.10 2.82 19.79
C ARG A 594 0.25 1.59 19.49
N PHE A 595 -0.42 1.02 20.47
CA PHE A 595 -1.23 -0.22 20.41
C PHE A 595 -0.44 -1.54 20.26
N LYS A 596 0.86 -1.48 20.03
CA LYS A 596 1.71 -2.67 19.99
C LYS A 596 2.66 -2.73 21.16
N PHE A 597 3.01 -1.56 21.70
CA PHE A 597 3.88 -1.39 22.86
C PHE A 597 3.30 -0.39 23.86
N GLU A 598 3.70 -0.51 25.10
CA GLU A 598 3.41 0.39 26.21
C GLU A 598 4.66 0.59 27.04
N VAL A 599 4.86 1.79 27.59
CA VAL A 599 5.86 2.03 28.64
C VAL A 599 5.29 1.54 29.96
N ARG A 600 6.00 0.66 30.63
CA ARG A 600 5.63 0.02 31.90
C ARG A 600 6.80 0.01 32.87
N GLU A 601 6.51 -0.14 34.16
CA GLU A 601 7.52 -0.41 35.16
C GLU A 601 7.96 -1.89 35.09
N LYS A 602 9.26 -2.13 35.15
CA LYS A 602 9.91 -3.43 35.24
C LYS A 602 11.19 -3.32 36.07
N ASP A 603 11.24 -4.05 37.18
CA ASP A 603 12.41 -4.11 38.05
C ASP A 603 12.91 -2.73 38.56
N GLY A 604 11.96 -1.76 38.77
CA GLY A 604 12.24 -0.42 39.26
C GLY A 604 12.61 0.61 38.18
N SER A 605 12.63 0.23 36.90
CA SER A 605 12.87 1.11 35.76
C SER A 605 11.63 1.17 34.83
N LYS A 606 11.46 2.26 34.10
CA LYS A 606 10.41 2.38 33.07
C LYS A 606 10.96 1.86 31.74
N VAL A 607 10.27 0.91 31.15
CA VAL A 607 10.72 0.21 29.95
C VAL A 607 9.61 0.04 28.95
N LEU A 608 9.95 -0.13 27.69
CA LEU A 608 9.00 -0.41 26.62
C LEU A 608 8.62 -1.89 26.62
N ARG A 609 7.36 -2.21 26.94
CA ARG A 609 6.81 -3.57 26.94
C ARG A 609 5.95 -3.82 25.70
N LYS A 610 6.19 -4.93 25.02
CA LYS A 610 5.32 -5.39 23.95
C LYS A 610 3.99 -5.94 24.50
N THR A 611 2.86 -5.43 24.01
CA THR A 611 1.53 -5.94 24.39
C THR A 611 1.23 -7.27 23.69
N ILE A 612 0.59 -8.21 24.39
CA ILE A 612 0.31 -9.57 23.88
C ILE A 612 -1.14 -9.71 23.42
N ALA A 613 -2.05 -8.86 23.85
CA ALA A 613 -3.50 -9.03 23.76
C ALA A 613 -4.06 -9.23 22.35
N ASN A 614 -3.37 -8.84 21.32
CA ASN A 614 -3.84 -8.99 19.94
C ASN A 614 -3.05 -10.05 19.18
N LYS A 615 -3.66 -11.20 18.90
CA LYS A 615 -3.05 -12.30 18.14
C LYS A 615 -2.49 -11.89 16.78
N ARG A 616 -3.09 -10.87 16.13
CA ARG A 616 -2.62 -10.33 14.84
C ARG A 616 -1.42 -9.41 14.95
N LEU A 617 -1.11 -8.94 16.16
CA LEU A 617 0.02 -8.06 16.47
C LEU A 617 1.13 -8.78 17.23
N GLN A 618 1.18 -10.10 17.19
CA GLN A 618 2.24 -10.89 17.85
C GLN A 618 3.63 -10.49 17.34
N ARG A 619 3.75 -10.21 16.04
CA ARG A 619 4.93 -9.53 15.47
C ARG A 619 4.67 -8.04 15.44
N ALA A 620 5.48 -7.28 16.11
CA ALA A 620 5.37 -5.83 16.19
C ALA A 620 6.66 -5.17 15.73
N THR A 621 6.53 -4.29 14.78
CA THR A 621 7.59 -3.45 14.22
C THR A 621 7.30 -2.01 14.59
N VAL A 622 8.33 -1.27 15.01
CA VAL A 622 8.29 0.15 15.32
C VAL A 622 9.43 0.83 14.59
N PHE A 623 9.17 1.95 13.93
CA PHE A 623 10.20 2.78 13.32
C PHE A 623 10.38 4.07 14.11
N ILE A 624 11.63 4.42 14.42
CA ILE A 624 11.98 5.50 15.34
C ILE A 624 12.75 6.65 14.68
N GLY A 625 13.09 6.53 13.41
CA GLY A 625 13.82 7.53 12.63
C GLY A 625 13.24 7.71 11.23
N GLU A 626 13.95 8.46 10.39
CA GLU A 626 13.57 8.69 9.00
C GLU A 626 13.96 7.53 8.08
N GLN A 627 13.20 7.35 7.00
CA GLN A 627 13.40 6.25 6.03
C GLN A 627 14.67 6.41 5.14
N ASN A 628 15.25 7.61 5.10
CA ASN A 628 16.42 7.94 4.30
C ASN A 628 17.75 7.84 5.07
N MET A 629 17.70 7.45 6.33
CA MET A 629 18.91 7.23 7.15
C MET A 629 19.73 6.05 6.64
N SER A 630 21.07 6.18 6.70
CA SER A 630 22.02 5.15 6.27
C SER A 630 23.28 5.15 7.14
N ASN A 631 23.99 4.03 7.16
CA ASN A 631 25.31 3.88 7.81
C ASN A 631 25.32 4.33 9.29
N TYR A 632 24.58 3.60 10.10
CA TYR A 632 24.46 3.87 11.53
C TYR A 632 24.48 2.58 12.35
N THR A 633 24.61 2.73 13.65
CA THR A 633 24.58 1.66 14.66
C THR A 633 23.33 1.81 15.52
N VAL A 634 22.63 0.71 15.78
CA VAL A 634 21.51 0.64 16.74
C VAL A 634 21.91 -0.26 17.90
N GLN A 635 21.62 0.19 19.12
CA GLN A 635 21.81 -0.58 20.35
C GLN A 635 20.55 -0.44 21.21
N ALA A 636 20.17 -1.52 21.90
CA ALA A 636 19.12 -1.49 22.90
C ALA A 636 19.34 -2.60 23.93
N ASP A 637 18.87 -2.38 25.15
CA ASP A 637 18.76 -3.42 26.14
C ASP A 637 17.45 -4.17 25.95
N VAL A 638 17.49 -5.49 25.96
CA VAL A 638 16.35 -6.35 25.66
C VAL A 638 16.21 -7.46 26.68
N LEU A 639 14.96 -7.81 26.99
CA LEU A 639 14.62 -8.89 27.91
C LEU A 639 13.38 -9.63 27.43
N THR A 640 13.34 -10.94 27.60
CA THR A 640 12.12 -11.73 27.56
C THR A 640 11.85 -12.37 28.90
N ASP A 641 10.60 -12.32 29.34
CA ASP A 641 10.18 -13.21 30.41
C ASP A 641 10.29 -14.66 29.93
N GLY A 642 10.51 -15.57 30.86
CA GLY A 642 10.60 -16.99 30.53
C GLY A 642 9.83 -17.86 31.50
N ARG A 643 9.22 -18.93 30.95
CA ARG A 643 8.58 -19.95 31.77
C ARG A 643 8.92 -21.33 31.21
N ARG A 644 9.64 -22.14 32.01
CA ARG A 644 10.19 -23.44 31.57
C ARG A 644 11.18 -23.23 30.41
N ARG A 645 10.86 -23.75 29.20
CA ARG A 645 11.68 -23.61 28.00
C ARG A 645 11.09 -22.62 26.99
N LYS A 646 10.14 -21.75 27.41
CA LYS A 646 9.45 -20.82 26.51
C LYS A 646 10.01 -19.42 26.70
N MET A 647 10.54 -18.87 25.64
CA MET A 647 11.03 -17.51 25.52
C MET A 647 10.47 -16.90 24.25
N SER A 648 10.23 -15.60 24.26
CA SER A 648 9.81 -14.84 23.07
C SER A 648 11.00 -14.21 22.36
N ASP A 649 10.78 -13.72 21.13
CA ASP A 649 11.81 -13.09 20.33
C ASP A 649 11.72 -11.56 20.48
N VAL A 650 12.88 -10.91 20.59
CA VAL A 650 13.00 -9.46 20.69
C VAL A 650 14.20 -8.99 19.88
N GLY A 651 14.13 -7.79 19.32
CA GLY A 651 15.21 -7.31 18.46
C GLY A 651 15.12 -5.83 18.13
N ILE A 652 16.06 -5.42 17.29
CA ILE A 652 16.21 -4.08 16.75
C ILE A 652 16.13 -4.15 15.21
N ILE A 653 15.88 -3.01 14.60
CA ILE A 653 15.86 -2.86 13.15
C ILE A 653 16.92 -1.85 12.77
N ILE A 654 17.74 -2.22 11.81
CA ILE A 654 18.79 -1.37 11.26
C ILE A 654 18.70 -1.36 9.76
N GLN A 655 18.38 -0.21 9.17
CA GLN A 655 18.32 -0.01 7.71
C GLN A 655 17.60 -1.16 6.98
N ARG A 656 16.37 -1.52 7.48
CA ARG A 656 15.50 -2.62 6.97
C ARG A 656 16.02 -4.03 7.20
N TYR A 657 17.08 -4.21 8.00
CA TYR A 657 17.45 -5.53 8.53
C TYR A 657 16.97 -5.68 9.96
N TYR A 658 16.37 -6.81 10.24
CA TYR A 658 15.98 -7.21 11.59
C TYR A 658 17.12 -7.95 12.22
N VAL A 659 17.57 -7.52 13.37
CA VAL A 659 18.52 -8.24 14.22
C VAL A 659 17.79 -8.69 15.46
N VAL A 660 17.60 -10.00 15.59
CA VAL A 660 16.65 -10.59 16.53
C VAL A 660 17.34 -11.61 17.42
N LEU A 661 17.19 -11.45 18.74
CA LEU A 661 17.45 -12.53 19.69
C LEU A 661 16.26 -13.49 19.68
N LYS A 662 16.48 -14.69 19.14
CA LYS A 662 15.51 -15.77 19.06
C LYS A 662 15.45 -16.50 20.40
N GLY A 663 14.31 -16.39 21.08
CA GLY A 663 14.18 -16.92 22.44
C GLY A 663 14.29 -18.44 22.51
N ASN A 664 13.45 -19.17 21.79
CA ASN A 664 13.43 -20.63 21.81
C ASN A 664 14.59 -21.25 21.02
N GLU A 665 15.09 -20.58 20.00
CA GLU A 665 16.16 -21.08 19.13
C GLU A 665 17.57 -20.73 19.67
N GLN A 666 17.66 -19.86 20.67
CA GLN A 666 18.90 -19.47 21.35
C GLN A 666 19.98 -18.99 20.37
N LYS A 667 19.62 -17.97 19.57
CA LYS A 667 20.53 -17.40 18.57
C LYS A 667 20.27 -15.93 18.27
N ILE A 668 21.27 -15.25 17.76
CA ILE A 668 21.14 -13.98 17.05
C ILE A 668 20.84 -14.33 15.59
N GLU A 669 19.84 -13.67 15.01
CA GLU A 669 19.45 -13.83 13.63
C GLU A 669 19.40 -12.45 12.94
N ILE A 670 19.98 -12.32 11.75
CA ILE A 670 19.79 -11.20 10.83
C ILE A 670 18.80 -11.65 9.76
N ASN A 671 17.74 -10.90 9.54
CA ASN A 671 16.83 -11.12 8.43
C ASN A 671 16.30 -9.78 7.88
N SER A 672 15.83 -9.77 6.64
CA SER A 672 15.12 -8.66 6.04
C SER A 672 13.78 -9.11 5.46
N ASN A 673 13.78 -10.34 4.93
CA ASN A 673 12.61 -11.07 4.51
C ASN A 673 12.67 -12.45 5.16
N LEU A 674 11.63 -12.84 5.86
CA LEU A 674 11.60 -14.04 6.70
C LEU A 674 11.98 -15.35 5.99
N ASP A 675 11.84 -15.42 4.67
CA ASP A 675 12.08 -16.63 3.91
C ASP A 675 13.29 -16.55 2.97
N ARG A 676 13.86 -15.37 2.75
CA ARG A 676 14.91 -15.14 1.75
C ARG A 676 16.22 -14.65 2.34
N ILE A 677 16.16 -13.71 3.27
CA ILE A 677 17.35 -13.25 4.00
C ILE A 677 17.18 -13.66 5.45
N ARG A 678 17.85 -14.73 5.81
CA ARG A 678 17.90 -15.25 7.18
C ARG A 678 19.29 -15.83 7.45
N VAL A 679 20.04 -15.16 8.33
CA VAL A 679 21.40 -15.55 8.73
C VAL A 679 21.48 -15.65 10.25
N PRO A 680 21.88 -16.79 10.80
CA PRO A 680 22.12 -18.05 10.13
C PRO A 680 20.83 -18.69 9.58
N GLU A 681 20.96 -19.60 8.66
CA GLU A 681 19.84 -20.29 8.02
C GLU A 681 18.93 -20.99 9.05
N ARG A 682 17.71 -21.29 8.62
CA ARG A 682 16.73 -21.99 9.43
C ARG A 682 17.25 -23.38 9.82
N GLY A 683 17.16 -23.71 11.09
CA GLY A 683 17.68 -24.99 11.63
C GLY A 683 19.15 -25.00 12.03
N SER A 684 19.89 -23.91 11.79
CA SER A 684 21.28 -23.78 12.28
C SER A 684 21.36 -23.90 13.81
N PRO A 685 22.46 -24.43 14.36
CA PRO A 685 22.64 -24.57 15.78
C PRO A 685 22.62 -23.20 16.51
N PRO A 686 22.41 -23.19 17.83
CA PRO A 686 22.50 -21.98 18.63
C PRO A 686 23.90 -21.32 18.49
N ASN A 687 23.90 -20.02 18.17
CA ASN A 687 25.14 -19.23 18.08
C ASN A 687 25.29 -18.23 19.24
N TYR A 688 24.22 -18.03 20.03
CA TYR A 688 24.21 -17.19 21.21
C TYR A 688 23.20 -17.72 22.22
N ARG A 689 23.68 -18.21 23.37
CA ARG A 689 22.81 -18.70 24.45
C ARG A 689 22.53 -17.59 25.44
N TRP A 690 21.27 -17.17 25.51
CA TRP A 690 20.82 -16.13 26.42
C TRP A 690 19.76 -16.63 27.41
N LYS A 691 19.64 -15.94 28.54
CA LYS A 691 18.78 -16.36 29.66
C LYS A 691 17.49 -15.53 29.65
N ALA A 692 16.36 -16.18 29.91
CA ALA A 692 15.12 -15.50 30.23
C ALA A 692 15.26 -14.72 31.57
N ASN A 693 14.45 -13.67 31.70
CA ASN A 693 14.44 -12.78 32.86
C ASN A 693 15.83 -12.15 33.20
N THR A 694 16.64 -11.99 32.18
CA THR A 694 17.96 -11.35 32.25
C THR A 694 18.07 -10.32 31.15
N TRP A 695 18.56 -9.14 31.49
CA TRP A 695 18.79 -8.08 30.50
C TRP A 695 20.05 -8.39 29.69
N HIS A 696 19.89 -8.25 28.37
CA HIS A 696 20.99 -8.36 27.42
C HIS A 696 21.05 -7.10 26.58
N THR A 697 22.23 -6.60 26.27
CA THR A 697 22.44 -5.55 25.29
C THR A 697 22.58 -6.19 23.92
N LEU A 698 21.79 -5.71 22.97
CA LEU A 698 21.81 -6.09 21.55
C LEU A 698 22.31 -4.91 20.74
N LYS A 699 23.35 -5.11 19.92
CA LYS A 699 23.96 -4.07 19.08
C LYS A 699 24.08 -4.55 17.66
N ALA A 700 23.73 -3.69 16.70
CA ALA A 700 23.91 -3.94 15.28
C ALA A 700 24.51 -2.71 14.59
N ARG A 701 25.37 -2.95 13.61
CA ARG A 701 26.00 -1.95 12.75
C ARG A 701 25.82 -2.33 11.30
N ILE A 702 25.52 -1.35 10.44
CA ILE A 702 25.51 -1.50 8.98
C ILE A 702 26.44 -0.50 8.33
N ASP A 703 27.23 -0.98 7.39
CA ASP A 703 28.09 -0.18 6.52
C ASP A 703 27.79 -0.55 5.08
N VAL A 704 27.32 0.41 4.29
CA VAL A 704 27.02 0.24 2.86
C VAL A 704 28.07 0.95 2.06
N ALA A 705 28.68 0.24 1.14
CA ALA A 705 29.70 0.74 0.23
C ALA A 705 29.09 1.40 -1.02
N ASP A 706 29.90 2.15 -1.76
CA ASP A 706 29.48 2.86 -2.98
C ASP A 706 29.02 1.92 -4.10
N ASP A 707 29.53 0.68 -4.12
CA ASP A 707 29.10 -0.36 -5.07
C ASP A 707 27.71 -0.94 -4.76
N GLY A 708 27.10 -0.53 -3.65
CA GLY A 708 25.79 -1.00 -3.19
C GLY A 708 25.84 -2.27 -2.34
N SER A 709 26.99 -2.84 -2.10
CA SER A 709 27.16 -3.92 -1.13
C SER A 709 27.11 -3.38 0.30
N GLY A 710 26.72 -4.21 1.24
CA GLY A 710 26.66 -3.82 2.65
C GLY A 710 27.13 -4.92 3.58
N MET A 711 27.73 -4.51 4.71
CA MET A 711 28.11 -5.40 5.78
C MET A 711 27.25 -5.13 7.01
N ILE A 712 26.44 -6.09 7.39
CA ILE A 712 25.58 -6.06 8.57
C ILE A 712 26.22 -6.89 9.67
N ARG A 713 26.46 -6.28 10.82
CA ARG A 713 27.11 -6.91 11.97
C ARG A 713 26.19 -6.87 13.17
N ALA A 714 26.20 -7.94 13.96
CA ALA A 714 25.39 -8.04 15.18
C ALA A 714 26.15 -8.74 16.31
N LYS A 715 25.95 -8.26 17.54
CA LYS A 715 26.41 -8.90 18.77
C LYS A 715 25.45 -8.65 19.91
N ALA A 716 25.49 -9.53 20.91
CA ALA A 716 24.77 -9.36 22.16
C ALA A 716 25.61 -9.87 23.34
N TRP A 717 25.34 -9.31 24.51
CA TRP A 717 25.99 -9.72 25.76
C TRP A 717 25.07 -9.41 26.95
N PRO A 718 25.25 -10.06 28.14
CA PRO A 718 24.55 -9.67 29.35
C PRO A 718 24.83 -8.19 29.64
N ARG A 719 23.77 -7.40 29.93
CA ARG A 719 23.88 -5.94 30.07
C ARG A 719 24.97 -5.47 31.08
N ASP A 720 25.15 -6.24 32.14
CA ASP A 720 26.09 -5.90 33.22
C ASP A 720 27.54 -6.35 32.94
N ASP A 721 27.77 -7.08 31.84
CA ASP A 721 29.09 -7.50 31.39
C ASP A 721 29.72 -6.47 30.44
N ALA A 722 31.02 -6.55 30.23
CA ALA A 722 31.73 -5.72 29.26
C ALA A 722 31.28 -6.06 27.81
N GLU A 723 31.23 -5.05 26.97
CA GLU A 723 30.96 -5.24 25.53
C GLU A 723 32.04 -6.13 24.90
N PRO A 724 31.71 -7.24 24.24
CA PRO A 724 32.69 -8.07 23.54
C PRO A 724 33.32 -7.33 22.35
N GLU A 725 34.64 -7.52 22.15
CA GLU A 725 35.37 -6.88 21.03
C GLU A 725 34.86 -7.36 19.68
N GLY A 726 34.62 -8.66 19.51
CA GLY A 726 34.18 -9.27 18.27
C GLY A 726 32.68 -9.20 18.01
N TRP A 727 32.29 -9.32 16.77
CA TRP A 727 30.89 -9.49 16.35
C TRP A 727 30.50 -10.97 16.42
N THR A 728 29.29 -11.25 16.91
CA THR A 728 28.76 -12.63 16.99
C THR A 728 28.30 -13.12 15.61
N LEU A 729 27.84 -12.21 14.77
CA LEU A 729 27.30 -12.52 13.46
C LEU A 729 27.62 -11.39 12.48
N GLU A 730 28.10 -11.77 11.30
CA GLU A 730 28.34 -10.85 10.19
C GLU A 730 27.66 -11.39 8.93
N PHE A 731 27.04 -10.52 8.16
CA PHE A 731 26.38 -10.83 6.91
C PHE A 731 26.73 -9.80 5.83
N LYS A 732 27.36 -10.27 4.75
CA LYS A 732 27.59 -9.46 3.56
C LYS A 732 26.41 -9.62 2.61
N HIS A 733 25.82 -8.52 2.19
CA HIS A 733 24.73 -8.48 1.22
C HIS A 733 25.15 -7.66 0.00
N ASP A 734 25.23 -8.29 -1.17
CA ASP A 734 25.75 -7.66 -2.39
C ASP A 734 24.83 -6.54 -2.90
N ASN A 735 23.52 -6.67 -2.65
CA ASN A 735 22.52 -5.64 -2.96
C ASN A 735 21.89 -5.14 -1.65
N ALA A 736 22.63 -4.42 -0.82
CA ALA A 736 22.15 -3.97 0.47
C ALA A 736 21.04 -2.92 0.33
N HIS A 737 20.17 -2.82 1.36
CA HIS A 737 19.28 -1.68 1.48
C HIS A 737 20.11 -0.41 1.64
N LYS A 738 19.96 0.55 0.72
CA LYS A 738 20.76 1.78 0.72
C LYS A 738 20.39 2.75 1.83
N SER A 739 19.16 2.68 2.32
CA SER A 739 18.65 3.46 3.44
C SER A 739 17.51 2.73 4.15
N GLY A 740 17.14 3.20 5.32
CA GLY A 740 16.01 2.71 6.06
C GLY A 740 16.00 3.25 7.48
N SER A 741 14.83 3.28 8.10
CA SER A 741 14.60 3.76 9.45
C SER A 741 15.17 2.79 10.49
N PRO A 742 15.84 3.28 11.55
CA PRO A 742 16.07 2.47 12.73
C PRO A 742 14.77 2.11 13.44
N GLY A 743 14.74 0.99 14.15
CA GLY A 743 13.51 0.57 14.79
C GLY A 743 13.68 -0.57 15.81
N LEU A 744 12.53 -1.00 16.31
CA LEU A 744 12.41 -2.03 17.32
C LEU A 744 11.49 -3.14 16.85
N PHE A 745 11.75 -4.36 17.34
CA PHE A 745 10.99 -5.54 16.97
C PHE A 745 10.65 -6.38 18.20
N GLY A 746 9.44 -6.92 18.23
CA GLY A 746 9.02 -7.89 19.24
C GLY A 746 8.07 -8.93 18.66
N PHE A 747 8.33 -10.20 18.94
CA PHE A 747 7.44 -11.30 18.67
C PHE A 747 7.16 -12.05 19.96
N SER A 748 5.99 -11.80 20.55
CA SER A 748 5.65 -12.24 21.90
C SER A 748 4.38 -13.10 21.95
N PRO A 749 4.39 -14.31 21.33
CA PRO A 749 3.19 -15.16 21.31
C PRO A 749 2.84 -15.75 22.68
N GLN A 750 3.80 -15.86 23.60
CA GLN A 750 3.63 -16.54 24.87
C GLN A 750 4.15 -15.75 26.08
N MET A 751 5.30 -15.09 25.94
CA MET A 751 5.99 -14.37 27.00
C MET A 751 6.12 -12.90 26.64
N PRO A 752 5.99 -11.96 27.59
CA PRO A 752 6.30 -10.56 27.37
C PRO A 752 7.76 -10.35 26.95
N VAL A 753 7.97 -9.33 26.15
CA VAL A 753 9.31 -8.82 25.83
C VAL A 753 9.38 -7.35 26.22
N TYR A 754 10.57 -6.93 26.61
CA TYR A 754 10.87 -5.59 27.09
C TYR A 754 12.09 -5.05 26.36
N ILE A 755 12.11 -3.73 26.13
CA ILE A 755 13.19 -3.01 25.47
C ILE A 755 13.46 -1.74 26.29
N ASP A 756 14.75 -1.41 26.46
CA ASP A 756 15.22 -0.26 27.22
C ASP A 756 16.48 0.33 26.59
N ASN A 757 16.89 1.52 27.03
CA ASN A 757 18.17 2.14 26.66
C ASN A 757 18.44 2.14 25.14
N VAL A 758 17.45 2.53 24.35
CA VAL A 758 17.56 2.55 22.88
C VAL A 758 18.52 3.66 22.45
N LYS A 759 19.52 3.33 21.65
CA LYS A 759 20.50 4.28 21.09
C LYS A 759 20.67 4.07 19.60
N VAL A 760 20.75 5.16 18.86
CA VAL A 760 21.10 5.18 17.42
C VAL A 760 22.23 6.17 17.24
N THR A 761 23.37 5.70 16.71
CA THR A 761 24.56 6.54 16.50
C THR A 761 25.02 6.47 15.05
N PRO A 762 25.42 7.59 14.42
CA PRO A 762 26.06 7.54 13.11
C PRO A 762 27.32 6.67 13.19
N ASN A 763 27.64 5.99 12.09
CA ASN A 763 28.95 5.34 11.98
C ASN A 763 30.00 6.40 11.67
N GLU A 764 31.19 6.24 12.27
CA GLU A 764 32.39 7.00 11.93
C GLU A 764 32.97 6.51 10.61
#